data_95bdebfe8e5635dd56ed66dca5d1e352
#
_entry.id   95bdebfe8e5635dd56ed66dca5d1e352
#
_cell.length_a   1.000
_cell.length_b   1.000
_cell.length_c   1.000
_cell.angle_alpha   90.00
_cell.angle_beta   90.00
_cell.angle_gamma   90.00
#
_symmetry.space_group_name_H-M   'P 1'
#
loop_
_entity.id
_entity.type
_entity.pdbx_description
1 polymer ?
#
loop_
_entity_poly.entity_id
_entity_poly.type
_entity_poly.pdbx_seq_one_letter_code
_entity_poly.pdbx_strand_id
1 'polypeptide(L)'
;MRQKLRKFQEVLGVFYLPLLLFLTFIALLAIGYSSVKPTTYTVELNQVAKETIRAPRTLEDKTQTEKNQQIAMDAVSDVLVFDQERLTKQLTNIQQFFQAIKSVASKASAEIIKTDQSNSSEESVTRVATTQERVQYFKKSLEKENQSIREFAIFIPDKYISQLLQANNEQLASYEKTLKSVVETQMKNPISESTVTKAQEEAKKTLFYSDYSDTERDLLGQLVTVSVIVNNVVDKEATQKAKDAAKAAVTPVKILQGQVLIQEGHVISNQEIRLIELFGLSNGQPNYHELLSYLIFLTGIIVFLAVYFYKPTASDKQNSSDTATALTVFSLIFVAGVFLLKILASVQQRGVEHIGLVFPIAGFIYLLYRLTKSLRLTIASIVLMPIFSWYYFSQTTNSLHLILTTVFLSMIAWIGILNEKLWQNQSWMKRFMKYLFYPVLLGIPFIFYSNYEFQTQQTLFVFLFLLLSGFLSFLIPVILMPYLAYVFEDSSVLLWAELSNPNQPLLKDLITQAPGTYHHSLMVANISANCVEAIGGDSQLARVACYYHDIGKLEHPLFFIENLPGHMESPHKMLSAEESVHIIFNHVTKGVEILKQHQLPQAVIDICAQHHGTTLMKYFYAEALKNNPDVKEEDFRYPGPKPQTKEAAIINIVDSAEAATRAMKEPTLEKVEALVHSIIVNRLEDEQFVECDITMKEIAIVEKMIVTSLNGTFHSRIEYPTIKKQEAK
;
A
#
# COMPACT_ATOMS: atom_id res chain seq x y z
N MET A 1 -4.12 2.06 -33.95
CA MET A 1 -3.60 0.81 -33.34
C MET A 1 -4.73 -0.12 -32.91
N ARG A 2 -5.82 0.40 -32.34
CA ARG A 2 -7.03 -0.35 -31.97
C ARG A 2 -7.66 -1.07 -33.17
N GLN A 3 -7.76 -0.45 -34.32
CA GLN A 3 -8.30 -1.09 -35.54
C GLN A 3 -7.43 -2.25 -36.04
N LYS A 4 -6.10 -2.15 -35.90
CA LYS A 4 -5.21 -3.27 -36.18
C LYS A 4 -5.47 -4.42 -35.20
N LEU A 5 -5.73 -4.09 -33.92
CA LEU A 5 -6.07 -5.06 -32.90
C LEU A 5 -7.44 -5.71 -33.22
N ARG A 6 -8.48 -4.93 -33.56
CA ARG A 6 -9.79 -5.44 -33.98
C ARG A 6 -9.69 -6.34 -35.25
N LYS A 7 -8.98 -5.88 -36.27
CA LYS A 7 -8.71 -6.72 -37.45
C LYS A 7 -7.99 -8.02 -37.09
N PHE A 8 -7.02 -7.97 -36.18
CA PHE A 8 -6.33 -9.15 -35.69
C PHE A 8 -7.27 -10.08 -34.91
N GLN A 9 -8.16 -9.52 -34.09
CA GLN A 9 -9.22 -10.27 -33.40
C GLN A 9 -10.19 -10.92 -34.37
N GLU A 10 -10.61 -10.20 -35.42
CA GLU A 10 -11.51 -10.71 -36.46
C GLU A 10 -10.85 -11.84 -37.29
N VAL A 11 -9.59 -11.68 -37.67
CA VAL A 11 -8.82 -12.69 -38.44
C VAL A 11 -8.66 -13.98 -37.64
N LEU A 12 -8.36 -13.88 -36.35
CA LEU A 12 -8.21 -15.05 -35.48
C LEU A 12 -9.54 -15.61 -35.00
N GLY A 13 -10.59 -14.81 -34.98
CA GLY A 13 -11.94 -15.25 -34.58
C GLY A 13 -11.94 -16.01 -33.26
N VAL A 14 -12.40 -17.26 -33.30
CA VAL A 14 -12.53 -18.15 -32.13
C VAL A 14 -11.17 -18.48 -31.49
N PHE A 15 -10.06 -18.44 -32.25
CA PHE A 15 -8.72 -18.76 -31.74
C PHE A 15 -8.06 -17.61 -30.98
N TYR A 16 -8.60 -16.40 -31.07
CA TYR A 16 -7.99 -15.23 -30.39
C TYR A 16 -7.87 -15.41 -28.89
N LEU A 17 -8.97 -15.79 -28.23
CA LEU A 17 -8.99 -15.96 -26.79
C LEU A 17 -8.06 -17.06 -26.28
N PRO A 18 -8.10 -18.30 -26.84
CA PRO A 18 -7.12 -19.33 -26.46
C PRO A 18 -5.68 -18.88 -26.60
N LEU A 19 -5.36 -18.18 -27.68
CA LEU A 19 -4.01 -17.65 -27.92
C LEU A 19 -3.62 -16.60 -26.87
N LEU A 20 -4.51 -15.64 -26.55
CA LEU A 20 -4.29 -14.61 -25.53
C LEU A 20 -4.04 -15.24 -24.15
N LEU A 21 -4.88 -16.19 -23.76
CA LEU A 21 -4.78 -16.90 -22.48
C LEU A 21 -3.49 -17.71 -22.40
N PHE A 22 -3.13 -18.40 -23.47
CA PHE A 22 -1.88 -19.15 -23.58
C PHE A 22 -0.66 -18.23 -23.46
N LEU A 23 -0.62 -17.10 -24.17
CA LEU A 23 0.45 -16.13 -24.09
C LEU A 23 0.56 -15.52 -22.69
N THR A 24 -0.56 -15.23 -22.06
CA THR A 24 -0.62 -14.73 -20.68
C THR A 24 -0.05 -15.76 -19.70
N PHE A 25 -0.44 -17.03 -19.84
CA PHE A 25 0.10 -18.13 -19.03
C PHE A 25 1.63 -18.25 -19.19
N ILE A 26 2.11 -18.30 -20.42
CA ILE A 26 3.55 -18.42 -20.71
C ILE A 26 4.33 -17.21 -20.17
N ALA A 27 3.81 -16.00 -20.34
CA ALA A 27 4.45 -14.80 -19.82
C ALA A 27 4.57 -14.83 -18.28
N LEU A 28 3.48 -15.15 -17.56
CA LEU A 28 3.49 -15.27 -16.10
C LEU A 28 4.39 -16.42 -15.63
N LEU A 29 4.39 -17.55 -16.33
CA LEU A 29 5.26 -18.68 -16.04
C LEU A 29 6.74 -18.28 -16.21
N ALA A 30 7.09 -17.65 -17.32
CA ALA A 30 8.46 -17.21 -17.60
C ALA A 30 8.98 -16.21 -16.56
N ILE A 31 8.13 -15.24 -16.14
CA ILE A 31 8.46 -14.25 -15.10
C ILE A 31 8.76 -14.94 -13.77
N GLY A 32 7.93 -15.91 -13.36
CA GLY A 32 8.02 -16.55 -12.05
C GLY A 32 8.93 -17.76 -11.96
N TYR A 33 9.24 -18.40 -13.09
CA TYR A 33 9.97 -19.69 -13.12
C TYR A 33 11.25 -19.67 -12.31
N SER A 34 12.04 -18.60 -12.40
CA SER A 34 13.30 -18.47 -11.65
C SER A 34 13.11 -18.42 -10.13
N SER A 35 11.92 -18.07 -9.63
CA SER A 35 11.60 -18.04 -8.19
C SER A 35 11.15 -19.38 -7.65
N VAL A 36 10.58 -20.24 -8.49
CA VAL A 36 9.96 -21.52 -8.09
C VAL A 36 10.68 -22.74 -8.65
N LYS A 37 11.74 -22.52 -9.43
CA LYS A 37 12.54 -23.60 -10.01
C LYS A 37 13.20 -24.41 -8.90
N PRO A 38 12.94 -25.71 -8.80
CA PRO A 38 13.63 -26.56 -7.86
C PRO A 38 15.10 -26.71 -8.25
N THR A 39 15.98 -26.49 -7.28
CA THR A 39 17.42 -26.77 -7.40
C THR A 39 17.78 -27.78 -6.32
N THR A 40 18.34 -28.92 -6.72
CA THR A 40 18.84 -29.93 -5.81
C THR A 40 20.23 -30.38 -6.24
N TYR A 41 21.06 -30.61 -5.23
CA TYR A 41 22.40 -31.18 -5.42
C TYR A 41 22.49 -32.52 -4.68
N THR A 42 23.13 -33.52 -5.26
CA THR A 42 23.43 -34.78 -4.60
C THR A 42 24.71 -34.62 -3.79
N VAL A 43 24.55 -34.48 -2.47
CA VAL A 43 25.65 -34.23 -1.54
C VAL A 43 25.62 -35.29 -0.44
N GLU A 44 26.71 -36.01 -0.25
CA GLU A 44 26.84 -37.01 0.79
C GLU A 44 28.02 -36.70 1.72
N LEU A 45 27.89 -37.02 2.98
CA LEU A 45 28.95 -36.80 3.96
C LEU A 45 30.21 -37.56 3.61
N ASN A 46 31.37 -36.92 3.77
CA ASN A 46 32.69 -37.48 3.51
C ASN A 46 32.97 -37.79 2.01
N GLN A 47 32.11 -37.34 1.11
CA GLN A 47 32.43 -37.37 -0.33
C GLN A 47 33.19 -36.11 -0.77
N VAL A 48 33.91 -36.22 -1.85
CA VAL A 48 34.53 -35.05 -2.51
C VAL A 48 33.50 -34.36 -3.36
N ALA A 49 33.35 -33.07 -3.18
CA ALA A 49 32.41 -32.26 -3.96
C ALA A 49 32.78 -32.28 -5.44
N LYS A 50 31.82 -32.64 -6.29
CA LYS A 50 31.98 -32.73 -7.75
C LYS A 50 31.88 -31.40 -8.45
N GLU A 51 31.30 -30.40 -7.78
CA GLU A 51 31.07 -29.03 -8.28
C GLU A 51 31.05 -28.03 -7.16
N THR A 52 31.33 -26.77 -7.48
CA THR A 52 31.22 -25.67 -6.48
C THR A 52 29.77 -25.22 -6.37
N ILE A 53 29.16 -25.41 -5.18
CA ILE A 53 27.82 -24.99 -4.89
C ILE A 53 27.87 -23.62 -4.25
N ARG A 54 27.14 -22.67 -4.81
CA ARG A 54 27.02 -21.31 -4.30
C ARG A 54 25.61 -21.05 -3.78
N ALA A 55 25.51 -20.18 -2.79
CA ALA A 55 24.23 -19.76 -2.25
C ALA A 55 23.38 -19.09 -3.35
N PRO A 56 22.19 -19.60 -3.66
CA PRO A 56 21.34 -19.06 -4.74
C PRO A 56 20.70 -17.72 -4.34
N ARG A 57 20.68 -17.44 -3.05
CA ARG A 57 20.08 -16.23 -2.43
C ARG A 57 20.79 -15.87 -1.14
N THR A 58 20.60 -14.64 -0.67
CA THR A 58 21.03 -14.28 0.68
C THR A 58 20.03 -14.85 1.69
N LEU A 59 20.51 -15.57 2.70
CA LEU A 59 19.71 -16.17 3.76
C LEU A 59 20.41 -15.98 5.11
N GLU A 60 19.62 -15.75 6.15
CA GLU A 60 20.13 -15.71 7.52
C GLU A 60 20.28 -17.13 8.08
N ASP A 61 21.47 -17.47 8.55
CA ASP A 61 21.71 -18.67 9.34
C ASP A 61 21.28 -18.44 10.79
N LYS A 62 19.99 -18.69 11.05
CA LYS A 62 19.40 -18.51 12.37
C LYS A 62 20.09 -19.35 13.42
N THR A 63 20.42 -20.60 13.11
CA THR A 63 21.08 -21.52 14.03
C THR A 63 22.46 -21.02 14.46
N GLN A 64 23.23 -20.50 13.49
CA GLN A 64 24.53 -19.92 13.81
C GLN A 64 24.40 -18.57 14.53
N THR A 65 23.41 -17.77 14.15
CA THR A 65 23.07 -16.51 14.82
C THR A 65 22.69 -16.76 16.28
N GLU A 66 21.79 -17.72 16.54
CA GLU A 66 21.38 -18.12 17.89
C GLU A 66 22.55 -18.66 18.72
N LYS A 67 23.42 -19.47 18.11
CA LYS A 67 24.64 -19.97 18.75
C LYS A 67 25.57 -18.83 19.15
N ASN A 68 25.77 -17.86 18.26
CA ASN A 68 26.60 -16.69 18.55
C ASN A 68 25.97 -15.80 19.63
N GLN A 69 24.66 -15.64 19.62
CA GLN A 69 23.90 -14.97 20.66
C GLN A 69 24.05 -15.66 22.02
N GLN A 70 23.97 -16.98 22.04
CA GLN A 70 24.17 -17.75 23.28
C GLN A 70 25.59 -17.58 23.79
N ILE A 71 26.61 -17.69 22.95
CA ILE A 71 28.01 -17.44 23.32
C ILE A 71 28.19 -16.03 23.89
N ALA A 72 27.58 -15.02 23.27
CA ALA A 72 27.65 -13.66 23.75
C ALA A 72 26.96 -13.49 25.11
N MET A 73 25.85 -14.14 25.34
CA MET A 73 25.16 -14.16 26.66
C MET A 73 25.97 -14.86 27.71
N ASP A 74 26.60 -16.01 27.39
CA ASP A 74 27.40 -16.78 28.30
C ASP A 74 28.72 -16.09 28.68
N ALA A 75 29.23 -15.22 27.84
CA ALA A 75 30.41 -14.39 28.09
C ALA A 75 30.14 -13.21 29.03
N VAL A 76 28.88 -12.89 29.34
CA VAL A 76 28.52 -11.81 30.25
C VAL A 76 28.74 -12.25 31.68
N SER A 77 29.65 -11.57 32.37
CA SER A 77 29.87 -11.75 33.82
C SER A 77 28.68 -11.20 34.61
N ASP A 78 28.42 -11.83 35.76
CA ASP A 78 27.38 -11.36 36.66
C ASP A 78 27.61 -9.93 37.10
N VAL A 79 26.61 -9.10 37.03
CA VAL A 79 26.63 -7.73 37.53
C VAL A 79 26.40 -7.76 39.03
N LEU A 80 27.35 -7.22 39.78
CA LEU A 80 27.29 -7.17 41.24
C LEU A 80 26.77 -5.81 41.68
N VAL A 81 25.88 -5.82 42.65
CA VAL A 81 25.34 -4.60 43.30
C VAL A 81 25.68 -4.61 44.79
N PHE A 82 26.15 -3.49 45.28
CA PHE A 82 26.40 -3.29 46.70
C PHE A 82 25.09 -3.10 47.47
N ASP A 83 24.79 -4.08 48.35
CA ASP A 83 23.56 -4.12 49.16
C ASP A 83 23.84 -3.50 50.55
N GLN A 84 23.55 -2.22 50.67
CA GLN A 84 23.74 -1.47 51.93
C GLN A 84 22.77 -1.91 53.03
N GLU A 85 21.62 -2.53 52.70
CA GLU A 85 20.67 -2.99 53.71
C GLU A 85 21.25 -4.17 54.53
N ARG A 86 22.12 -4.98 53.95
CA ARG A 86 22.79 -6.09 54.62
C ARG A 86 23.67 -5.61 55.78
N LEU A 87 24.36 -4.48 55.62
CA LEU A 87 25.12 -3.85 56.74
C LEU A 87 24.17 -3.49 57.89
N THR A 88 23.09 -2.75 57.56
CA THR A 88 22.11 -2.34 58.59
C THR A 88 21.47 -3.55 59.30
N LYS A 89 21.16 -4.59 58.52
CA LYS A 89 20.61 -5.83 59.07
C LYS A 89 21.61 -6.52 59.99
N GLN A 90 22.87 -6.60 59.62
CA GLN A 90 23.94 -7.21 60.48
C GLN A 90 24.17 -6.41 61.74
N LEU A 91 24.22 -5.09 61.67
CA LEU A 91 24.35 -4.27 62.89
C LEU A 91 23.14 -4.46 63.82
N THR A 92 21.95 -4.61 63.25
CA THR A 92 20.73 -4.93 64.01
C THR A 92 20.79 -6.36 64.64
N ASN A 93 21.25 -7.35 63.88
CA ASN A 93 21.44 -8.70 64.37
C ASN A 93 22.43 -8.76 65.53
N ILE A 94 23.58 -8.07 65.41
CA ILE A 94 24.57 -7.95 66.49
C ILE A 94 23.91 -7.34 67.73
N GLN A 95 23.18 -6.25 67.62
CA GLN A 95 22.51 -5.56 68.71
C GLN A 95 21.50 -6.51 69.43
N GLN A 96 20.67 -7.16 68.67
CA GLN A 96 19.67 -8.06 69.21
C GLN A 96 20.31 -9.29 69.83
N PHE A 97 21.38 -9.83 69.24
CA PHE A 97 22.13 -10.92 69.81
C PHE A 97 22.72 -10.57 71.19
N PHE A 98 23.38 -9.38 71.30
CA PHE A 98 23.91 -8.95 72.60
C PHE A 98 22.79 -8.61 73.59
N GLN A 99 21.63 -8.13 73.17
CA GLN A 99 20.48 -7.96 74.04
C GLN A 99 19.93 -9.30 74.56
N ALA A 100 19.87 -10.34 73.71
CA ALA A 100 19.50 -11.69 74.13
C ALA A 100 20.50 -12.27 75.14
N ILE A 101 21.82 -12.10 74.88
CA ILE A 101 22.89 -12.50 75.85
C ILE A 101 22.72 -11.79 77.20
N LYS A 102 22.53 -10.47 77.18
CA LYS A 102 22.37 -9.66 78.41
C LYS A 102 21.10 -10.06 79.17
N SER A 103 19.98 -10.37 78.45
CA SER A 103 18.72 -10.79 79.10
C SER A 103 18.88 -12.15 79.78
N VAL A 104 19.62 -13.08 79.20
CA VAL A 104 19.89 -14.41 79.79
C VAL A 104 20.92 -14.30 80.91
N ALA A 105 21.96 -13.48 80.76
CA ALA A 105 22.97 -13.32 81.84
C ALA A 105 22.32 -12.69 83.11
N SER A 106 21.40 -11.73 82.92
CA SER A 106 20.68 -11.15 84.05
C SER A 106 19.66 -12.02 84.72
N LYS A 107 18.89 -12.79 83.92
CA LYS A 107 17.92 -13.77 84.46
C LYS A 107 18.56 -14.97 85.13
N ALA A 108 19.66 -15.49 84.61
CA ALA A 108 20.37 -16.60 85.16
C ALA A 108 21.01 -16.35 86.55
N SER A 109 21.10 -15.06 86.94
CA SER A 109 21.49 -14.63 88.30
C SER A 109 20.31 -14.70 89.33
N ALA A 110 19.09 -14.79 88.81
CA ALA A 110 17.86 -14.64 89.61
C ALA A 110 16.88 -15.83 89.56
N GLU A 111 17.09 -16.85 88.72
CA GLU A 111 16.13 -17.95 88.59
C GLU A 111 16.61 -19.23 89.30
N ILE A 112 15.73 -19.76 90.17
CA ILE A 112 15.74 -21.06 90.77
C ILE A 112 15.34 -22.05 89.71
N ILE A 113 16.24 -22.97 89.33
CA ILE A 113 15.93 -24.10 88.40
C ILE A 113 15.19 -25.13 89.21
N LYS A 114 13.87 -25.22 89.01
CA LYS A 114 13.08 -26.36 89.50
C LYS A 114 13.46 -27.59 88.66
N THR A 115 14.15 -28.53 89.32
CA THR A 115 14.43 -29.84 88.73
C THR A 115 13.18 -30.68 88.90
N ASP A 116 12.51 -31.03 87.81
CA ASP A 116 11.45 -32.06 87.78
C ASP A 116 12.14 -33.42 88.13
N GLN A 117 12.08 -33.82 89.38
CA GLN A 117 12.19 -35.19 89.75
C GLN A 117 10.86 -35.66 90.29
N SER A 118 10.25 -36.56 89.52
CA SER A 118 9.14 -37.35 90.00
C SER A 118 9.57 -38.17 91.21
N ASN A 119 8.84 -38.04 92.27
CA ASN A 119 8.76 -38.74 93.55
C ASN A 119 9.47 -38.12 94.78
N SER A 120 8.61 -37.62 95.63
CA SER A 120 8.72 -37.42 97.09
C SER A 120 9.70 -36.40 97.61
N SER A 121 9.09 -35.48 98.33
CA SER A 121 9.58 -34.43 99.23
C SER A 121 10.19 -33.14 98.58
N GLU A 122 9.46 -32.08 98.88
CA GLU A 122 9.79 -30.66 98.55
C GLU A 122 11.05 -30.21 99.32
N GLU A 123 12.14 -30.04 98.66
CA GLU A 123 13.17 -29.06 99.03
C GLU A 123 13.65 -28.39 97.72
N SER A 124 13.27 -27.18 97.52
CA SER A 124 13.75 -26.32 96.44
C SER A 124 15.21 -25.93 96.77
N VAL A 125 16.17 -26.65 96.23
CA VAL A 125 17.58 -26.22 96.32
C VAL A 125 17.86 -25.15 95.27
N THR A 126 18.03 -23.93 95.76
CA THR A 126 18.51 -22.79 94.93
C THR A 126 19.99 -22.96 94.66
N ARG A 127 20.39 -23.34 93.46
CA ARG A 127 21.79 -23.32 93.03
C ARG A 127 21.98 -22.37 91.84
N VAL A 128 23.18 -21.83 91.73
CA VAL A 128 23.57 -21.01 90.52
C VAL A 128 23.70 -22.00 89.34
N ALA A 129 23.02 -21.63 88.24
CA ALA A 129 23.09 -22.42 87.01
C ALA A 129 24.51 -22.55 86.49
N THR A 130 24.87 -23.80 86.13
CA THR A 130 26.18 -24.04 85.50
C THR A 130 26.26 -23.33 84.15
N THR A 131 27.49 -23.07 83.67
CA THR A 131 27.73 -22.42 82.39
C THR A 131 27.06 -23.16 81.21
N GLN A 132 27.06 -24.47 81.27
CA GLN A 132 26.42 -25.32 80.26
C GLN A 132 24.87 -25.15 80.23
N GLU A 133 24.26 -25.08 81.40
CA GLU A 133 22.80 -24.85 81.53
C GLU A 133 22.43 -23.48 81.03
N ARG A 134 23.26 -22.48 81.28
CA ARG A 134 23.05 -21.14 80.77
C ARG A 134 23.12 -21.06 79.22
N VAL A 135 24.05 -21.84 78.63
CA VAL A 135 24.14 -21.92 77.15
C VAL A 135 22.90 -22.62 76.58
N GLN A 136 22.44 -23.73 77.23
CA GLN A 136 21.19 -24.40 76.78
C GLN A 136 19.96 -23.50 76.91
N TYR A 137 19.88 -22.79 78.02
CA TYR A 137 18.79 -21.81 78.22
C TYR A 137 18.82 -20.68 77.19
N PHE A 138 20.00 -20.16 76.86
CA PHE A 138 20.17 -19.20 75.78
C PHE A 138 19.71 -19.78 74.43
N LYS A 139 20.13 -20.97 74.05
CA LYS A 139 19.70 -21.63 72.81
C LYS A 139 18.19 -21.81 72.76
N LYS A 140 17.57 -22.24 73.89
CA LYS A 140 16.10 -22.37 73.99
C LYS A 140 15.40 -20.96 73.91
N SER A 141 16.01 -19.88 74.40
CA SER A 141 15.48 -18.54 74.31
C SER A 141 15.53 -18.04 72.88
N LEU A 142 16.51 -18.43 72.08
CA LEU A 142 16.64 -18.08 70.66
C LEU A 142 15.52 -18.66 69.80
N GLU A 143 14.86 -19.76 70.25
CA GLU A 143 13.69 -20.31 69.53
C GLU A 143 12.52 -19.32 69.49
N LYS A 144 12.47 -18.36 70.43
CA LYS A 144 11.45 -17.32 70.52
C LYS A 144 11.83 -16.02 69.76
N GLU A 145 13.07 -15.94 69.31
CA GLU A 145 13.61 -14.79 68.60
C GLU A 145 13.39 -14.88 67.10
N ASN A 146 13.60 -13.75 66.38
CA ASN A 146 13.49 -13.68 64.92
C ASN A 146 14.44 -14.64 64.23
N GLN A 147 14.03 -15.15 63.08
CA GLN A 147 14.80 -16.09 62.25
C GLN A 147 16.25 -15.60 62.00
N SER A 148 16.43 -14.31 61.71
CA SER A 148 17.74 -13.70 61.43
C SER A 148 18.72 -13.83 62.61
N ILE A 149 18.24 -13.71 63.87
CA ILE A 149 19.07 -13.82 65.05
C ILE A 149 19.42 -15.30 65.33
N ARG A 150 18.47 -16.19 65.11
CA ARG A 150 18.70 -17.63 65.19
C ARG A 150 19.80 -18.06 64.23
N GLU A 151 19.70 -17.67 62.97
CA GLU A 151 20.68 -17.97 61.94
C GLU A 151 22.04 -17.35 62.27
N PHE A 152 22.09 -16.12 62.81
CA PHE A 152 23.31 -15.45 63.26
C PHE A 152 23.97 -16.22 64.40
N ALA A 153 23.23 -16.62 65.41
CA ALA A 153 23.72 -17.29 66.60
C ALA A 153 24.18 -18.74 66.37
N ILE A 154 23.61 -19.45 65.35
CA ILE A 154 23.88 -20.87 65.07
C ILE A 154 25.32 -21.10 64.63
N PHE A 155 25.96 -20.08 64.04
CA PHE A 155 27.36 -20.14 63.61
C PHE A 155 28.34 -19.81 64.71
N ILE A 156 27.89 -19.43 65.90
CA ILE A 156 28.73 -19.13 67.05
C ILE A 156 28.94 -20.37 67.93
N PRO A 157 30.14 -20.91 68.06
CA PRO A 157 30.39 -22.08 68.87
C PRO A 157 30.05 -21.86 70.36
N ASP A 158 29.63 -22.92 71.06
CA ASP A 158 29.20 -22.87 72.45
C ASP A 158 30.25 -22.37 73.44
N LYS A 159 31.53 -22.53 73.13
CA LYS A 159 32.64 -21.98 73.86
C LYS A 159 32.54 -20.46 73.97
N TYR A 160 32.20 -19.78 72.88
CA TYR A 160 32.13 -18.30 72.82
C TYR A 160 30.82 -17.77 73.41
N ILE A 161 29.74 -18.52 73.25
CA ILE A 161 28.47 -18.22 73.95
C ILE A 161 28.65 -18.29 75.45
N SER A 162 29.35 -19.29 75.93
CA SER A 162 29.67 -19.46 77.37
C SER A 162 30.50 -18.31 77.93
N GLN A 163 31.51 -17.83 77.16
CA GLN A 163 32.32 -16.67 77.52
C GLN A 163 31.49 -15.40 77.60
N LEU A 164 30.62 -15.19 76.65
CA LEU A 164 29.72 -14.00 76.64
C LEU A 164 28.76 -14.04 77.84
N LEU A 165 28.21 -15.21 78.23
CA LEU A 165 27.30 -15.31 79.35
C LEU A 165 28.01 -15.14 80.72
N GLN A 166 29.34 -15.25 80.77
CA GLN A 166 30.15 -14.98 81.94
C GLN A 166 30.64 -13.57 82.07
N ALA A 167 30.63 -12.82 80.98
CA ALA A 167 31.07 -11.42 80.92
C ALA A 167 30.09 -10.46 81.66
N ASN A 168 30.64 -9.45 82.30
CA ASN A 168 29.84 -8.41 82.94
C ASN A 168 29.19 -7.46 81.92
N ASN A 169 28.24 -6.65 82.36
CA ASN A 169 27.50 -5.76 81.48
C ASN A 169 28.38 -4.69 80.77
N GLU A 170 29.44 -4.22 81.42
CA GLU A 170 30.40 -3.25 80.82
C GLU A 170 31.23 -3.94 79.74
N GLN A 171 31.67 -5.16 79.98
CA GLN A 171 32.40 -5.96 78.98
C GLN A 171 31.52 -6.27 77.79
N LEU A 172 30.26 -6.70 78.01
CA LEU A 172 29.31 -6.97 76.93
C LEU A 172 28.98 -5.71 76.10
N ALA A 173 28.88 -4.55 76.75
CA ALA A 173 28.68 -3.29 76.04
C ALA A 173 29.90 -2.90 75.22
N SER A 174 31.12 -3.13 75.74
CA SER A 174 32.38 -2.89 75.02
C SER A 174 32.52 -3.81 73.81
N TYR A 175 32.25 -5.14 73.98
CA TYR A 175 32.31 -6.09 72.87
C TYR A 175 31.28 -5.76 71.79
N GLU A 176 30.04 -5.40 72.14
CA GLU A 176 29.00 -4.99 71.19
C GLU A 176 29.44 -3.75 70.40
N LYS A 177 29.96 -2.73 71.07
CA LYS A 177 30.43 -1.48 70.43
C LYS A 177 31.57 -1.74 69.47
N THR A 178 32.57 -2.52 69.91
CA THR A 178 33.74 -2.87 69.09
C THR A 178 33.35 -3.68 67.88
N LEU A 179 32.52 -4.74 68.08
CA LEU A 179 32.08 -5.57 66.98
C LEU A 179 31.28 -4.77 65.95
N LYS A 180 30.34 -3.92 66.40
CA LYS A 180 29.61 -3.03 65.51
C LYS A 180 30.54 -2.10 64.72
N SER A 181 31.50 -1.48 65.37
CA SER A 181 32.47 -0.60 64.72
C SER A 181 33.32 -1.29 63.68
N VAL A 182 33.83 -2.50 64.01
CA VAL A 182 34.65 -3.29 63.06
C VAL A 182 33.82 -3.76 61.89
N VAL A 183 32.58 -4.29 62.10
CA VAL A 183 31.70 -4.75 61.07
C VAL A 183 31.23 -3.61 60.17
N GLU A 184 30.90 -2.43 60.79
CA GLU A 184 30.51 -1.24 60.04
C GLU A 184 31.64 -0.77 59.13
N THR A 185 32.85 -0.69 59.66
CA THR A 185 34.04 -0.24 58.90
C THR A 185 34.30 -1.16 57.71
N GLN A 186 34.20 -2.48 57.92
CA GLN A 186 34.54 -3.46 56.89
C GLN A 186 33.45 -3.61 55.85
N MET A 187 32.19 -3.64 56.27
CA MET A 187 31.04 -3.83 55.39
C MET A 187 30.57 -2.54 54.69
N LYS A 188 31.17 -1.37 54.96
CA LYS A 188 31.03 -0.15 54.14
C LYS A 188 31.63 -0.34 52.74
N ASN A 189 32.55 -1.29 52.58
CA ASN A 189 33.11 -1.61 51.26
C ASN A 189 32.39 -2.83 50.66
N PRO A 190 32.37 -2.93 49.31
CA PRO A 190 31.81 -4.09 48.65
C PRO A 190 32.58 -5.37 48.97
N ILE A 191 31.90 -6.38 49.49
CA ILE A 191 32.46 -7.68 49.85
C ILE A 191 31.77 -8.73 49.00
N SER A 192 32.48 -9.37 48.05
CA SER A 192 32.02 -10.43 47.22
C SER A 192 32.34 -11.81 47.85
N GLU A 193 31.80 -12.92 47.30
CA GLU A 193 32.13 -14.27 47.74
C GLU A 193 33.62 -14.56 47.67
N SER A 194 34.34 -14.03 46.68
CA SER A 194 35.79 -14.19 46.52
C SER A 194 36.62 -13.37 47.52
N THR A 195 36.06 -12.33 48.11
CA THR A 195 36.77 -11.41 48.99
C THR A 195 36.33 -11.48 50.45
N VAL A 196 35.26 -12.22 50.79
CA VAL A 196 34.73 -12.26 52.16
C VAL A 196 35.71 -12.78 53.19
N THR A 197 36.47 -13.84 52.88
CA THR A 197 37.50 -14.41 53.75
C THR A 197 38.61 -13.39 54.05
N LYS A 198 39.04 -12.69 53.01
CA LYS A 198 40.03 -11.60 53.16
C LYS A 198 39.49 -10.46 54.02
N ALA A 199 38.26 -10.05 53.83
CA ALA A 199 37.59 -9.01 54.60
C ALA A 199 37.44 -9.41 56.07
N GLN A 200 37.10 -10.66 56.35
CA GLN A 200 37.06 -11.24 57.72
C GLN A 200 38.44 -11.22 58.39
N GLU A 201 39.49 -11.62 57.67
CA GLU A 201 40.86 -11.60 58.22
C GLU A 201 41.36 -10.17 58.47
N GLU A 202 41.08 -9.21 57.58
CA GLU A 202 41.38 -7.82 57.79
C GLU A 202 40.63 -7.22 58.98
N ALA A 203 39.35 -7.56 59.13
CA ALA A 203 38.56 -7.20 60.30
C ALA A 203 39.12 -7.75 61.60
N LYS A 204 39.59 -9.01 61.63
CA LYS A 204 40.26 -9.61 62.80
C LYS A 204 41.58 -8.88 63.14
N LYS A 205 42.37 -8.45 62.16
CA LYS A 205 43.59 -7.74 62.39
C LYS A 205 43.39 -6.40 63.12
N THR A 206 42.23 -5.74 62.92
CA THR A 206 41.92 -4.51 63.65
C THR A 206 41.77 -4.74 65.17
N LEU A 207 41.44 -5.96 65.60
CA LEU A 207 41.32 -6.33 67.00
C LEU A 207 42.68 -6.48 67.69
N PHE A 208 43.79 -6.69 66.95
CA PHE A 208 45.12 -6.79 67.56
C PHE A 208 45.61 -5.47 68.15
N TYR A 209 45.07 -4.38 67.73
CA TYR A 209 45.42 -3.03 68.24
C TYR A 209 44.47 -2.57 69.35
N SER A 210 43.65 -3.46 69.91
CA SER A 210 42.76 -3.16 71.03
C SER A 210 43.29 -3.67 72.34
N ASP A 211 42.90 -3.06 73.47
CA ASP A 211 43.34 -3.43 74.83
C ASP A 211 42.71 -4.74 75.38
N TYR A 212 42.22 -5.60 74.50
CA TYR A 212 41.61 -6.89 74.84
C TYR A 212 42.67 -7.98 75.09
N SER A 213 42.36 -8.89 76.01
CA SER A 213 43.18 -10.08 76.24
C SER A 213 43.12 -11.04 75.04
N ASP A 214 44.05 -11.99 74.93
CA ASP A 214 44.08 -12.93 73.82
C ASP A 214 42.82 -13.76 73.70
N THR A 215 42.18 -14.12 74.83
CA THR A 215 40.93 -14.87 74.90
C THR A 215 39.74 -14.02 74.43
N GLU A 216 39.72 -12.72 74.71
CA GLU A 216 38.72 -11.77 74.22
C GLU A 216 38.89 -11.46 72.74
N ARG A 217 40.13 -11.40 72.25
CA ARG A 217 40.40 -11.27 70.83
C ARG A 217 39.95 -12.46 70.03
N ASP A 218 40.15 -13.71 70.58
CA ASP A 218 39.69 -14.90 69.95
C ASP A 218 38.14 -14.94 69.87
N LEU A 219 37.48 -14.58 70.95
CA LEU A 219 36.03 -14.38 71.02
C LEU A 219 35.52 -13.37 69.97
N LEU A 220 36.04 -12.17 70.00
CA LEU A 220 35.64 -11.11 69.08
C LEU A 220 35.99 -11.46 67.64
N GLY A 221 37.14 -12.10 67.40
CA GLY A 221 37.54 -12.57 66.09
C GLY A 221 36.57 -13.59 65.49
N GLN A 222 36.03 -14.46 66.32
CA GLN A 222 34.99 -15.41 65.88
C GLN A 222 33.65 -14.72 65.55
N LEU A 223 33.25 -13.75 66.42
CA LEU A 223 32.05 -12.96 66.18
C LEU A 223 32.17 -12.13 64.92
N VAL A 224 33.34 -11.57 64.63
CA VAL A 224 33.65 -10.85 63.36
C VAL A 224 33.49 -11.77 62.18
N THR A 225 33.97 -13.02 62.26
CA THR A 225 33.85 -13.98 61.17
C THR A 225 32.40 -14.28 60.80
N VAL A 226 31.53 -14.37 61.83
CA VAL A 226 30.09 -14.58 61.61
C VAL A 226 29.36 -13.32 61.15
N SER A 227 29.87 -12.14 61.59
CA SER A 227 29.22 -10.85 61.34
C SER A 227 29.56 -10.24 59.99
N VAL A 228 30.78 -10.44 59.48
CA VAL A 228 31.20 -9.91 58.16
C VAL A 228 30.78 -10.90 57.07
N ILE A 229 29.80 -10.50 56.32
CA ILE A 229 29.16 -11.34 55.27
C ILE A 229 29.27 -10.67 53.90
N VAL A 230 28.98 -11.41 52.87
CA VAL A 230 28.90 -10.86 51.49
C VAL A 230 27.77 -9.83 51.40
N ASN A 231 28.14 -8.63 50.93
CA ASN A 231 27.22 -7.54 50.72
C ASN A 231 27.25 -6.99 49.26
N ASN A 232 28.11 -7.58 48.44
CA ASN A 232 28.13 -7.34 47.01
C ASN A 232 27.50 -8.54 46.30
N VAL A 233 26.21 -8.47 46.00
CA VAL A 233 25.39 -9.58 45.50
C VAL A 233 25.09 -9.45 44.01
N VAL A 234 24.83 -10.57 43.38
CA VAL A 234 24.45 -10.58 41.96
C VAL A 234 23.09 -9.92 41.77
N ASP A 235 23.08 -8.85 41.03
CA ASP A 235 21.85 -8.22 40.51
C ASP A 235 21.35 -9.08 39.32
N LYS A 236 20.35 -9.90 39.55
CA LYS A 236 19.78 -10.76 38.50
C LYS A 236 19.15 -9.96 37.37
N GLU A 237 18.53 -8.83 37.69
CA GLU A 237 17.86 -8.02 36.68
C GLU A 237 18.89 -7.26 35.81
N ALA A 238 19.88 -6.63 36.40
CA ALA A 238 20.97 -5.99 35.67
C ALA A 238 21.80 -6.99 34.86
N THR A 239 22.08 -8.20 35.44
CA THR A 239 22.77 -9.27 34.73
C THR A 239 21.92 -9.73 33.50
N GLN A 240 20.60 -9.89 33.67
CA GLN A 240 19.75 -10.28 32.56
C GLN A 240 19.69 -9.19 31.50
N LYS A 241 19.57 -7.92 31.88
CA LYS A 241 19.65 -6.80 30.94
C LYS A 241 20.99 -6.76 30.18
N ALA A 242 22.09 -7.03 30.87
CA ALA A 242 23.40 -7.12 30.22
C ALA A 242 23.49 -8.28 29.23
N LYS A 243 22.91 -9.45 29.55
CA LYS A 243 22.79 -10.60 28.66
C LYS A 243 21.91 -10.29 27.45
N ASP A 244 20.76 -9.66 27.67
CA ASP A 244 19.85 -9.26 26.59
C ASP A 244 20.49 -8.21 25.67
N ALA A 245 21.25 -7.26 26.22
CA ALA A 245 22.02 -6.29 25.44
C ALA A 245 23.14 -6.98 24.63
N ALA A 246 23.86 -7.94 25.23
CA ALA A 246 24.85 -8.73 24.51
C ALA A 246 24.24 -9.54 23.38
N LYS A 247 23.06 -10.15 23.62
CA LYS A 247 22.28 -10.85 22.59
C LYS A 247 21.89 -9.92 21.44
N ALA A 248 21.38 -8.73 21.75
CA ALA A 248 20.94 -7.74 20.76
C ALA A 248 22.11 -7.15 19.94
N ALA A 249 23.32 -7.11 20.51
CA ALA A 249 24.52 -6.64 19.84
C ALA A 249 25.08 -7.62 18.79
N VAL A 250 24.66 -8.88 18.82
CA VAL A 250 25.11 -9.88 17.84
C VAL A 250 24.44 -9.64 16.50
N THR A 251 25.24 -9.29 15.50
CA THR A 251 24.76 -9.17 14.14
C THR A 251 24.35 -10.54 13.58
N PRO A 252 23.16 -10.65 12.92
CA PRO A 252 22.73 -11.89 12.29
C PRO A 252 23.75 -12.39 11.26
N VAL A 253 24.06 -13.68 11.34
CA VAL A 253 24.94 -14.35 10.38
C VAL A 253 24.19 -14.52 9.07
N LYS A 254 24.57 -13.76 8.04
CA LYS A 254 23.97 -13.84 6.71
C LYS A 254 24.91 -14.57 5.75
N ILE A 255 24.38 -15.55 5.05
CA ILE A 255 25.04 -16.20 3.93
C ILE A 255 24.62 -15.43 2.69
N LEU A 256 25.57 -14.80 2.02
CA LEU A 256 25.30 -13.91 0.90
C LEU A 256 25.07 -14.69 -0.40
N GLN A 257 24.21 -14.19 -1.27
CA GLN A 257 24.03 -14.74 -2.62
C GLN A 257 25.37 -14.80 -3.36
N GLY A 258 25.66 -15.97 -3.98
CA GLY A 258 26.92 -16.22 -4.66
C GLY A 258 28.05 -16.69 -3.72
N GLN A 259 27.88 -16.64 -2.40
CA GLN A 259 28.85 -17.18 -1.45
C GLN A 259 29.00 -18.68 -1.68
N VAL A 260 30.24 -19.17 -1.66
CA VAL A 260 30.52 -20.60 -1.81
C VAL A 260 30.06 -21.34 -0.57
N LEU A 261 29.14 -22.29 -0.74
CA LEU A 261 28.66 -23.20 0.30
C LEU A 261 29.55 -24.45 0.36
N ILE A 262 29.89 -25.00 -0.80
CA ILE A 262 30.80 -26.12 -0.97
C ILE A 262 31.71 -25.79 -2.14
N GLN A 263 32.97 -26.06 -2.00
CA GLN A 263 33.97 -25.89 -3.08
C GLN A 263 34.27 -27.24 -3.73
N GLU A 264 34.34 -27.26 -5.07
CA GLU A 264 34.76 -28.41 -5.82
C GLU A 264 36.12 -28.95 -5.32
N GLY A 265 36.22 -30.27 -5.19
CA GLY A 265 37.42 -30.93 -4.68
C GLY A 265 37.57 -30.99 -3.16
N HIS A 266 36.71 -30.29 -2.38
CA HIS A 266 36.70 -30.39 -0.91
C HIS A 266 35.88 -31.57 -0.44
N VAL A 267 36.28 -32.13 0.71
CA VAL A 267 35.49 -33.20 1.40
C VAL A 267 34.33 -32.54 2.16
N ILE A 268 33.16 -33.03 1.87
CA ILE A 268 31.92 -32.49 2.42
C ILE A 268 31.77 -32.83 3.91
N SER A 269 31.71 -31.82 4.74
CA SER A 269 31.52 -31.90 6.18
C SER A 269 30.03 -31.75 6.58
N ASN A 270 29.72 -32.07 7.85
CA ASN A 270 28.39 -31.87 8.43
C ASN A 270 27.93 -30.40 8.36
N GLN A 271 28.87 -29.46 8.44
CA GLN A 271 28.55 -28.03 8.36
C GLN A 271 28.09 -27.64 6.97
N GLU A 272 28.72 -28.14 5.92
CA GLU A 272 28.36 -27.87 4.53
C GLU A 272 27.05 -28.55 4.16
N ILE A 273 26.79 -29.79 4.67
CA ILE A 273 25.47 -30.43 4.49
C ILE A 273 24.37 -29.58 5.12
N ARG A 274 24.58 -29.12 6.37
CA ARG A 274 23.63 -28.24 7.06
C ARG A 274 23.36 -26.94 6.24
N LEU A 275 24.40 -26.34 5.64
CA LEU A 275 24.22 -25.16 4.82
C LEU A 275 23.39 -25.47 3.58
N ILE A 276 23.61 -26.60 2.92
CA ILE A 276 22.81 -27.03 1.76
C ILE A 276 21.36 -27.32 2.16
N GLU A 277 21.15 -27.98 3.31
CA GLU A 277 19.79 -28.21 3.86
C GLU A 277 19.08 -26.92 4.17
N LEU A 278 19.78 -25.92 4.73
CA LEU A 278 19.25 -24.59 5.01
C LEU A 278 18.72 -23.90 3.74
N PHE A 279 19.35 -24.14 2.60
CA PHE A 279 18.92 -23.63 1.30
C PHE A 279 17.90 -24.54 0.59
N GLY A 280 17.56 -25.69 1.17
CA GLY A 280 16.69 -26.70 0.55
C GLY A 280 17.31 -27.37 -0.68
N LEU A 281 18.64 -27.45 -0.71
CA LEU A 281 19.43 -27.98 -1.81
C LEU A 281 19.90 -29.43 -1.55
N SER A 282 19.44 -30.07 -0.46
CA SER A 282 19.89 -31.38 -0.01
C SER A 282 19.33 -32.55 -0.82
N ASN A 283 19.94 -33.70 -0.64
CA ASN A 283 19.79 -35.00 -1.31
C ASN A 283 18.40 -35.62 -1.44
N GLY A 284 17.38 -34.81 -1.50
CA GLY A 284 16.06 -35.30 -1.85
C GLY A 284 15.82 -35.27 -3.36
N GLN A 285 14.83 -36.00 -3.80
CA GLN A 285 14.23 -35.74 -5.09
C GLN A 285 13.89 -34.23 -5.19
N PRO A 286 14.03 -33.61 -6.38
CA PRO A 286 13.72 -32.18 -6.53
C PRO A 286 12.37 -31.86 -5.93
N ASN A 287 12.32 -30.90 -5.01
CA ASN A 287 11.06 -30.49 -4.41
C ASN A 287 10.28 -29.64 -5.41
N TYR A 288 9.32 -30.28 -6.08
CA TYR A 288 8.46 -29.62 -7.06
C TYR A 288 7.23 -28.91 -6.45
N HIS A 289 7.06 -28.91 -5.13
CA HIS A 289 5.85 -28.37 -4.49
C HIS A 289 5.62 -26.88 -4.79
N GLU A 290 6.68 -26.06 -4.77
CA GLU A 290 6.58 -24.63 -5.12
C GLU A 290 6.20 -24.44 -6.59
N LEU A 291 6.85 -25.16 -7.49
CA LEU A 291 6.55 -25.12 -8.92
C LEU A 291 5.13 -25.60 -9.21
N LEU A 292 4.71 -26.72 -8.60
CA LEU A 292 3.37 -27.27 -8.77
C LEU A 292 2.30 -26.30 -8.22
N SER A 293 2.53 -25.74 -7.02
CA SER A 293 1.67 -24.72 -6.43
C SER A 293 1.53 -23.52 -7.37
N TYR A 294 2.64 -23.03 -7.94
CA TYR A 294 2.63 -21.92 -8.87
C TYR A 294 1.87 -22.23 -10.16
N LEU A 295 2.05 -23.42 -10.73
CA LEU A 295 1.34 -23.89 -11.93
C LEU A 295 -0.17 -24.01 -11.67
N ILE A 296 -0.59 -24.53 -10.52
CA ILE A 296 -2.00 -24.61 -10.11
C ILE A 296 -2.58 -23.20 -9.99
N PHE A 297 -1.85 -22.29 -9.35
CA PHE A 297 -2.27 -20.89 -9.21
C PHE A 297 -2.44 -20.19 -10.57
N LEU A 298 -1.46 -20.33 -11.48
CA LEU A 298 -1.56 -19.78 -12.83
C LEU A 298 -2.74 -20.38 -13.62
N THR A 299 -2.92 -21.71 -13.53
CA THR A 299 -4.06 -22.38 -14.16
C THR A 299 -5.39 -21.83 -13.63
N GLY A 300 -5.49 -21.59 -12.32
CA GLY A 300 -6.64 -20.94 -11.71
C GLY A 300 -6.93 -19.55 -12.29
N ILE A 301 -5.91 -18.73 -12.52
CA ILE A 301 -6.06 -17.42 -13.17
C ILE A 301 -6.61 -17.59 -14.60
N ILE A 302 -6.06 -18.51 -15.38
CA ILE A 302 -6.47 -18.73 -16.77
C ILE A 302 -7.91 -19.24 -16.83
N VAL A 303 -8.29 -20.17 -15.96
CA VAL A 303 -9.67 -20.66 -15.84
C VAL A 303 -10.63 -19.52 -15.47
N PHE A 304 -10.25 -18.67 -14.51
CA PHE A 304 -11.05 -17.49 -14.15
C PHE A 304 -11.26 -16.56 -15.36
N LEU A 305 -10.22 -16.24 -16.11
CA LEU A 305 -10.30 -15.38 -17.30
C LEU A 305 -11.14 -16.02 -18.40
N ALA A 306 -11.02 -17.33 -18.61
CA ALA A 306 -11.85 -18.07 -19.57
C ALA A 306 -13.34 -18.04 -19.15
N VAL A 307 -13.66 -18.31 -17.89
CA VAL A 307 -15.02 -18.24 -17.35
C VAL A 307 -15.61 -16.83 -17.48
N TYR A 308 -14.80 -15.80 -17.19
CA TYR A 308 -15.21 -14.40 -17.35
C TYR A 308 -15.66 -14.11 -18.79
N PHE A 309 -14.92 -14.60 -19.78
CA PHE A 309 -15.24 -14.40 -21.18
C PHE A 309 -16.53 -15.13 -21.62
N TYR A 310 -16.65 -16.41 -21.23
CA TYR A 310 -17.78 -17.24 -21.69
C TYR A 310 -19.10 -16.98 -20.94
N LYS A 311 -19.05 -16.37 -19.75
CA LYS A 311 -20.23 -16.02 -18.95
C LYS A 311 -20.26 -14.53 -18.59
N PRO A 312 -20.41 -13.64 -19.59
CA PRO A 312 -20.56 -12.21 -19.31
C PRO A 312 -21.86 -11.95 -18.55
N THR A 313 -21.84 -10.99 -17.64
CA THR A 313 -23.06 -10.52 -16.96
C THR A 313 -23.89 -9.62 -17.87
N ALA A 314 -25.11 -9.31 -17.44
CA ALA A 314 -26.00 -8.39 -18.16
C ALA A 314 -25.35 -7.00 -18.38
N SER A 315 -24.54 -6.52 -17.45
CA SER A 315 -23.76 -5.27 -17.60
C SER A 315 -22.62 -5.38 -18.60
N ASP A 316 -22.08 -6.60 -18.80
CA ASP A 316 -20.96 -6.85 -19.73
C ASP A 316 -21.44 -7.23 -21.15
N LYS A 317 -22.76 -7.47 -21.32
CA LYS A 317 -23.35 -7.95 -22.58
C LYS A 317 -23.44 -6.90 -23.68
N GLN A 318 -23.12 -5.65 -23.39
CA GLN A 318 -23.35 -4.56 -24.31
C GLN A 318 -22.49 -4.63 -25.59
N ASN A 319 -21.29 -5.30 -25.54
CA ASN A 319 -20.48 -5.52 -26.74
C ASN A 319 -19.50 -6.71 -26.58
N SER A 320 -19.64 -7.78 -27.33
CA SER A 320 -18.71 -8.93 -27.32
C SER A 320 -17.27 -8.57 -27.77
N SER A 321 -17.10 -7.59 -28.66
CA SER A 321 -15.77 -7.08 -29.05
C SER A 321 -15.07 -6.32 -27.93
N ASP A 322 -15.84 -5.71 -27.03
CA ASP A 322 -15.31 -4.99 -25.89
C ASP A 322 -14.77 -5.93 -24.80
N THR A 323 -15.37 -7.11 -24.64
CA THR A 323 -14.88 -8.13 -23.70
C THR A 323 -13.50 -8.68 -24.10
N ALA A 324 -13.27 -8.94 -25.39
CA ALA A 324 -11.97 -9.40 -25.88
C ALA A 324 -10.89 -8.31 -25.69
N THR A 325 -11.25 -7.06 -25.97
CA THR A 325 -10.35 -5.90 -25.74
C THR A 325 -10.07 -5.72 -24.25
N ALA A 326 -11.07 -5.81 -23.39
CA ALA A 326 -10.91 -5.72 -21.93
C ALA A 326 -9.96 -6.80 -21.40
N LEU A 327 -10.07 -8.05 -21.88
CA LEU A 327 -9.15 -9.13 -21.50
C LEU A 327 -7.74 -8.90 -22.02
N THR A 328 -7.58 -8.32 -23.21
CA THR A 328 -6.26 -7.95 -23.74
C THR A 328 -5.58 -6.90 -22.87
N VAL A 329 -6.32 -5.83 -22.55
CA VAL A 329 -5.86 -4.75 -21.65
C VAL A 329 -5.51 -5.32 -20.28
N PHE A 330 -6.41 -6.16 -19.73
CA PHE A 330 -6.18 -6.85 -18.47
C PHE A 330 -4.86 -7.63 -18.49
N SER A 331 -4.70 -8.52 -19.48
CA SER A 331 -3.51 -9.36 -19.60
C SER A 331 -2.23 -8.55 -19.68
N LEU A 332 -2.21 -7.49 -20.48
CA LEU A 332 -1.03 -6.62 -20.63
C LEU A 332 -0.67 -5.90 -19.31
N ILE A 333 -1.65 -5.24 -18.69
CA ILE A 333 -1.40 -4.46 -17.46
C ILE A 333 -1.08 -5.40 -16.30
N PHE A 334 -1.79 -6.53 -16.19
CA PHE A 334 -1.57 -7.51 -15.14
C PHE A 334 -0.17 -8.14 -15.24
N VAL A 335 0.23 -8.59 -16.43
CA VAL A 335 1.56 -9.12 -16.67
C VAL A 335 2.65 -8.07 -16.40
N ALA A 336 2.44 -6.81 -16.81
CA ALA A 336 3.38 -5.72 -16.54
C ALA A 336 3.53 -5.46 -15.04
N GLY A 337 2.42 -5.47 -14.28
CA GLY A 337 2.43 -5.33 -12.82
C GLY A 337 3.18 -6.48 -12.15
N VAL A 338 2.88 -7.72 -12.53
CA VAL A 338 3.59 -8.91 -12.01
C VAL A 338 5.09 -8.89 -12.38
N PHE A 339 5.43 -8.42 -13.57
CA PHE A 339 6.84 -8.26 -13.98
C PHE A 339 7.55 -7.20 -13.13
N LEU A 340 6.93 -6.05 -12.86
CA LEU A 340 7.50 -5.04 -11.96
C LEU A 340 7.69 -5.60 -10.54
N LEU A 341 6.72 -6.37 -10.03
CA LEU A 341 6.83 -7.02 -8.73
C LEU A 341 8.03 -7.98 -8.68
N LYS A 342 8.29 -8.72 -9.78
CA LYS A 342 9.47 -9.59 -9.92
C LYS A 342 10.77 -8.81 -9.92
N ILE A 343 10.81 -7.64 -10.58
CA ILE A 343 11.99 -6.75 -10.55
C ILE A 343 12.27 -6.31 -9.11
N LEU A 344 11.24 -5.86 -8.37
CA LEU A 344 11.40 -5.46 -6.96
C LEU A 344 11.92 -6.63 -6.11
N ALA A 345 11.41 -7.85 -6.32
CA ALA A 345 11.92 -9.02 -5.63
C ALA A 345 13.41 -9.28 -5.94
N SER A 346 13.84 -9.08 -7.18
CA SER A 346 15.25 -9.21 -7.56
C SER A 346 16.13 -8.14 -6.91
N VAL A 347 15.61 -6.94 -6.70
CA VAL A 347 16.31 -5.87 -5.94
C VAL A 347 16.40 -6.25 -4.46
N GLN A 348 15.35 -6.83 -3.88
CA GLN A 348 15.38 -7.30 -2.49
C GLN A 348 16.43 -8.38 -2.28
N GLN A 349 16.61 -9.30 -3.23
CA GLN A 349 17.67 -10.33 -3.19
C GLN A 349 19.09 -9.72 -3.13
N ARG A 350 19.26 -8.48 -3.59
CA ARG A 350 20.53 -7.74 -3.52
C ARG A 350 20.73 -6.97 -2.19
N GLY A 351 19.84 -7.17 -1.20
CA GLY A 351 19.99 -6.63 0.14
C GLY A 351 19.15 -5.40 0.48
N VAL A 352 18.24 -4.95 -0.43
CA VAL A 352 17.31 -3.86 -0.12
C VAL A 352 16.05 -4.45 0.51
N GLU A 353 16.03 -4.52 1.84
CA GLU A 353 14.90 -5.10 2.57
C GLU A 353 13.61 -4.29 2.36
N HIS A 354 12.47 -5.01 2.34
CA HIS A 354 11.11 -4.44 2.23
C HIS A 354 10.82 -3.60 0.96
N ILE A 355 11.68 -3.65 -0.07
CA ILE A 355 11.46 -2.91 -1.33
C ILE A 355 10.13 -3.27 -2.02
N GLY A 356 9.57 -4.44 -1.73
CA GLY A 356 8.24 -4.84 -2.20
C GLY A 356 7.12 -3.87 -1.82
N LEU A 357 7.28 -3.08 -0.75
CA LEU A 357 6.34 -2.04 -0.32
C LEU A 357 6.28 -0.85 -1.29
N VAL A 358 7.30 -0.67 -2.14
CA VAL A 358 7.31 0.37 -3.19
C VAL A 358 6.32 0.06 -4.31
N PHE A 359 5.84 -1.20 -4.41
CA PHE A 359 5.01 -1.64 -5.53
C PHE A 359 3.77 -0.75 -5.70
N PRO A 360 3.60 -0.07 -6.85
CA PRO A 360 2.53 0.92 -7.06
C PRO A 360 1.20 0.26 -7.46
N ILE A 361 0.73 -0.68 -6.66
CA ILE A 361 -0.43 -1.51 -6.98
C ILE A 361 -1.70 -0.69 -7.23
N ALA A 362 -1.93 0.38 -6.45
CA ALA A 362 -3.12 1.21 -6.62
C ALA A 362 -3.17 1.87 -8.01
N GLY A 363 -2.02 2.24 -8.58
CA GLY A 363 -1.91 2.75 -9.93
C GLY A 363 -2.27 1.71 -11.00
N PHE A 364 -1.78 0.48 -10.85
CA PHE A 364 -2.13 -0.63 -11.75
C PHE A 364 -3.61 -0.97 -11.67
N ILE A 365 -4.19 -1.03 -10.47
CA ILE A 365 -5.61 -1.30 -10.27
C ILE A 365 -6.49 -0.18 -10.85
N TYR A 366 -6.08 1.07 -10.70
CA TYR A 366 -6.77 2.20 -11.33
C TYR A 366 -6.76 2.09 -12.86
N LEU A 367 -5.60 1.82 -13.48
CA LEU A 367 -5.49 1.61 -14.93
C LEU A 367 -6.37 0.45 -15.41
N LEU A 368 -6.34 -0.68 -14.69
CA LEU A 368 -7.19 -1.84 -15.02
C LEU A 368 -8.67 -1.46 -14.98
N TYR A 369 -9.12 -0.83 -13.91
CA TYR A 369 -10.53 -0.47 -13.77
C TYR A 369 -10.98 0.53 -14.84
N ARG A 370 -10.19 1.57 -15.07
CA ARG A 370 -10.52 2.66 -16.00
C ARG A 370 -10.59 2.18 -17.46
N LEU A 371 -9.66 1.31 -17.86
CA LEU A 371 -9.58 0.83 -19.24
C LEU A 371 -10.47 -0.39 -19.51
N THR A 372 -10.65 -1.29 -18.56
CA THR A 372 -11.51 -2.47 -18.75
C THR A 372 -12.97 -2.18 -18.43
N LYS A 373 -13.26 -1.15 -17.62
CA LYS A 373 -14.58 -0.83 -17.06
C LYS A 373 -15.25 -2.00 -16.34
N SER A 374 -14.47 -3.07 -16.04
CA SER A 374 -14.92 -4.28 -15.40
C SER A 374 -14.51 -4.33 -13.93
N LEU A 375 -15.51 -4.21 -13.04
CA LEU A 375 -15.29 -4.33 -11.60
C LEU A 375 -14.81 -5.74 -11.21
N ARG A 376 -15.25 -6.79 -11.91
CA ARG A 376 -14.85 -8.18 -11.63
C ARG A 376 -13.38 -8.43 -11.89
N LEU A 377 -12.87 -8.02 -13.06
CA LEU A 377 -11.45 -8.13 -13.40
C LEU A 377 -10.58 -7.33 -12.41
N THR A 378 -11.07 -6.16 -12.02
CA THR A 378 -10.36 -5.30 -11.08
C THR A 378 -10.30 -5.91 -9.68
N ILE A 379 -11.42 -6.41 -9.13
CA ILE A 379 -11.43 -7.09 -7.82
C ILE A 379 -10.55 -8.35 -7.86
N ALA A 380 -10.62 -9.13 -8.94
CA ALA A 380 -9.71 -10.27 -9.10
C ALA A 380 -8.25 -9.85 -9.03
N SER A 381 -7.86 -8.73 -9.65
CA SER A 381 -6.49 -8.22 -9.60
C SER A 381 -6.05 -7.76 -8.21
N ILE A 382 -6.98 -7.17 -7.41
CA ILE A 382 -6.72 -6.79 -6.02
C ILE A 382 -6.31 -8.00 -5.18
N VAL A 383 -6.89 -9.16 -5.47
CA VAL A 383 -6.58 -10.41 -4.76
C VAL A 383 -5.39 -11.12 -5.39
N LEU A 384 -5.41 -11.32 -6.70
CA LEU A 384 -4.44 -12.17 -7.39
C LEU A 384 -3.05 -11.55 -7.50
N MET A 385 -2.95 -10.23 -7.75
CA MET A 385 -1.65 -9.58 -7.97
C MET A 385 -0.78 -9.58 -6.70
N PRO A 386 -1.28 -9.29 -5.48
CA PRO A 386 -0.49 -9.40 -4.26
C PRO A 386 -0.01 -10.83 -3.94
N ILE A 387 -0.75 -11.88 -4.38
CA ILE A 387 -0.35 -13.28 -4.15
C ILE A 387 0.97 -13.62 -4.84
N PHE A 388 1.30 -12.96 -5.96
CA PHE A 388 2.62 -13.14 -6.59
C PHE A 388 3.77 -12.72 -5.68
N SER A 389 3.54 -11.82 -4.72
CA SER A 389 4.54 -11.47 -3.72
C SER A 389 4.96 -12.69 -2.90
N TRP A 390 4.03 -13.62 -2.63
CA TRP A 390 4.32 -14.87 -1.93
C TRP A 390 5.38 -15.71 -2.66
N TYR A 391 5.25 -15.86 -3.97
CA TYR A 391 6.22 -16.63 -4.76
C TYR A 391 7.55 -15.91 -4.97
N TYR A 392 7.54 -14.58 -5.06
CA TYR A 392 8.73 -13.83 -5.45
C TYR A 392 9.59 -13.39 -4.26
N PHE A 393 8.99 -13.14 -3.10
CA PHE A 393 9.69 -12.70 -1.90
C PHE A 393 9.87 -13.80 -0.84
N SER A 394 9.31 -14.99 -1.02
CA SER A 394 9.40 -16.11 -0.07
C SER A 394 10.83 -16.48 0.31
N GLN A 395 11.76 -16.28 -0.61
CA GLN A 395 13.17 -16.61 -0.43
C GLN A 395 13.96 -15.57 0.38
N THR A 396 13.46 -14.36 0.54
CA THR A 396 14.15 -13.23 1.18
C THR A 396 13.42 -12.68 2.40
N THR A 397 12.19 -13.12 2.64
CA THR A 397 11.31 -12.57 3.67
C THR A 397 10.72 -13.71 4.49
N ASN A 398 10.64 -13.55 5.81
CA ASN A 398 9.98 -14.55 6.65
C ASN A 398 8.46 -14.61 6.37
N SER A 399 7.84 -15.73 6.68
CA SER A 399 6.43 -16.01 6.34
C SER A 399 5.47 -14.94 6.86
N LEU A 400 5.73 -14.39 8.03
CA LEU A 400 4.91 -13.40 8.68
C LEU A 400 4.94 -12.05 7.93
N HIS A 401 6.14 -11.53 7.66
CA HIS A 401 6.29 -10.29 6.88
C HIS A 401 5.76 -10.45 5.45
N LEU A 402 5.83 -11.64 4.90
CA LEU A 402 5.27 -11.96 3.59
C LEU A 402 3.74 -11.86 3.59
N ILE A 403 3.07 -12.41 4.61
CA ILE A 403 1.63 -12.28 4.80
C ILE A 403 1.24 -10.81 4.97
N LEU A 404 1.95 -10.08 5.84
CA LEU A 404 1.68 -8.65 6.08
C LEU A 404 1.85 -7.82 4.80
N THR A 405 2.90 -8.07 4.02
CA THR A 405 3.12 -7.39 2.73
C THR A 405 1.98 -7.68 1.76
N THR A 406 1.54 -8.93 1.67
CA THR A 406 0.43 -9.33 0.78
C THR A 406 -0.87 -8.66 1.19
N VAL A 407 -1.20 -8.64 2.49
CA VAL A 407 -2.39 -7.97 3.03
C VAL A 407 -2.32 -6.46 2.78
N PHE A 408 -1.17 -5.85 3.07
CA PHE A 408 -0.94 -4.42 2.85
C PHE A 408 -1.13 -4.03 1.37
N LEU A 409 -0.53 -4.77 0.44
CA LEU A 409 -0.71 -4.52 -0.99
C LEU A 409 -2.18 -4.67 -1.40
N SER A 410 -2.89 -5.66 -0.87
CA SER A 410 -4.33 -5.84 -1.14
C SER A 410 -5.15 -4.66 -0.61
N MET A 411 -4.84 -4.12 0.56
CA MET A 411 -5.53 -2.94 1.12
C MET A 411 -5.27 -1.67 0.29
N ILE A 412 -4.02 -1.42 -0.11
CA ILE A 412 -3.67 -0.26 -0.95
C ILE A 412 -4.32 -0.36 -2.33
N ALA A 413 -4.44 -1.55 -2.87
CA ALA A 413 -5.05 -1.77 -4.18
C ALA A 413 -6.47 -1.19 -4.30
N TRP A 414 -7.26 -1.18 -3.21
CA TRP A 414 -8.59 -0.56 -3.19
C TRP A 414 -8.57 0.94 -3.48
N ILE A 415 -7.47 1.64 -3.19
CA ILE A 415 -7.32 3.07 -3.49
C ILE A 415 -7.52 3.34 -4.98
N GLY A 416 -7.09 2.41 -5.84
CA GLY A 416 -7.30 2.52 -7.29
C GLY A 416 -8.77 2.62 -7.69
N ILE A 417 -9.65 1.80 -7.10
CA ILE A 417 -11.10 1.85 -7.34
C ILE A 417 -11.74 3.08 -6.68
N LEU A 418 -11.35 3.39 -5.44
CA LEU A 418 -11.88 4.54 -4.70
C LEU A 418 -11.59 5.85 -5.44
N ASN A 419 -10.45 5.97 -6.10
CA ASN A 419 -10.10 7.13 -6.91
C ASN A 419 -11.14 7.38 -8.01
N GLU A 420 -11.54 6.37 -8.75
CA GLU A 420 -12.50 6.51 -9.84
C GLU A 420 -13.93 6.75 -9.31
N LYS A 421 -14.38 5.96 -8.32
CA LYS A 421 -15.77 6.02 -7.87
C LYS A 421 -16.09 7.19 -6.94
N LEU A 422 -15.19 7.53 -6.02
CA LEU A 422 -15.47 8.50 -4.94
C LEU A 422 -14.74 9.83 -5.12
N TRP A 423 -13.62 9.84 -5.87
CA TRP A 423 -12.74 11.01 -5.93
C TRP A 423 -12.68 11.66 -7.32
N GLN A 424 -13.45 11.15 -8.28
CA GLN A 424 -13.44 11.62 -9.67
C GLN A 424 -13.68 13.14 -9.78
N ASN A 425 -14.60 13.67 -8.97
CA ASN A 425 -14.95 15.11 -8.96
C ASN A 425 -14.03 15.97 -8.07
N GLN A 426 -12.96 15.39 -7.51
CA GLN A 426 -12.03 16.13 -6.67
C GLN A 426 -10.87 16.69 -7.50
N SER A 427 -10.34 17.84 -7.05
CA SER A 427 -9.13 18.40 -7.67
C SER A 427 -7.98 17.39 -7.66
N TRP A 428 -7.13 17.46 -8.68
CA TRP A 428 -5.97 16.57 -8.83
C TRP A 428 -5.06 16.58 -7.60
N MET A 429 -4.90 17.75 -6.95
CA MET A 429 -4.09 17.89 -5.73
C MET A 429 -4.68 17.07 -4.56
N LYS A 430 -6.00 17.11 -4.35
CA LYS A 430 -6.65 16.32 -3.29
C LYS A 430 -6.51 14.83 -3.55
N ARG A 431 -6.59 14.39 -4.80
CA ARG A 431 -6.36 12.99 -5.18
C ARG A 431 -4.91 12.58 -4.94
N PHE A 432 -3.95 13.40 -5.38
CA PHE A 432 -2.52 13.17 -5.16
C PHE A 432 -2.19 13.01 -3.67
N MET A 433 -2.68 13.91 -2.80
CA MET A 433 -2.45 13.81 -1.36
C MET A 433 -3.01 12.51 -0.76
N LYS A 434 -4.16 12.05 -1.23
CA LYS A 434 -4.72 10.77 -0.79
C LYS A 434 -3.84 9.58 -1.20
N TYR A 435 -3.38 9.54 -2.44
CA TYR A 435 -2.44 8.51 -2.88
C TYR A 435 -1.15 8.50 -2.07
N LEU A 436 -0.67 9.67 -1.65
CA LEU A 436 0.55 9.79 -0.87
C LEU A 436 0.37 9.33 0.59
N PHE A 437 -0.71 9.74 1.25
CA PHE A 437 -0.89 9.51 2.68
C PHE A 437 -1.56 8.18 3.04
N TYR A 438 -2.48 7.66 2.23
CA TYR A 438 -3.13 6.39 2.55
C TYR A 438 -2.17 5.19 2.67
N PRO A 439 -1.17 5.00 1.78
CA PRO A 439 -0.19 3.93 1.96
C PRO A 439 0.57 4.05 3.28
N VAL A 440 0.93 5.27 3.68
CA VAL A 440 1.61 5.52 4.96
C VAL A 440 0.69 5.15 6.13
N LEU A 441 -0.56 5.62 6.11
CA LEU A 441 -1.55 5.31 7.15
C LEU A 441 -1.78 3.79 7.29
N LEU A 442 -1.96 3.09 6.16
CA LEU A 442 -2.14 1.64 6.15
C LEU A 442 -0.86 0.87 6.50
N GLY A 443 0.31 1.47 6.33
CA GLY A 443 1.60 0.88 6.69
C GLY A 443 1.94 1.00 8.18
N ILE A 444 1.29 1.87 8.94
CA ILE A 444 1.52 2.02 10.39
C ILE A 444 1.37 0.69 11.13
N PRO A 445 0.30 -0.11 10.95
CA PRO A 445 0.17 -1.42 11.58
C PRO A 445 1.32 -2.37 11.22
N PHE A 446 1.84 -2.30 9.99
CA PHE A 446 2.98 -3.09 9.55
C PHE A 446 4.23 -2.76 10.36
N ILE A 447 4.51 -1.48 10.61
CA ILE A 447 5.66 -1.00 11.39
C ILE A 447 5.54 -1.49 12.85
N PHE A 448 4.38 -1.28 13.48
CA PHE A 448 4.15 -1.71 14.86
C PHE A 448 4.26 -3.24 15.01
N TYR A 449 3.66 -3.98 14.10
CA TYR A 449 3.70 -5.45 14.16
C TYR A 449 5.09 -6.02 13.92
N SER A 450 5.91 -5.34 13.12
CA SER A 450 7.29 -5.71 12.84
C SER A 450 8.26 -5.34 13.97
N ASN A 451 7.77 -4.72 15.05
CA ASN A 451 8.56 -4.24 16.19
C ASN A 451 9.70 -3.30 15.79
N TYR A 452 9.52 -2.52 14.73
CA TYR A 452 10.50 -1.53 14.33
C TYR A 452 10.45 -0.33 15.27
N GLU A 453 11.60 0.04 15.84
CA GLU A 453 11.72 1.28 16.58
C GLU A 453 11.64 2.48 15.64
N PHE A 454 10.88 3.51 16.01
CA PHE A 454 10.62 4.68 15.15
C PHE A 454 11.88 5.49 14.77
N GLN A 455 12.98 5.32 15.51
CA GLN A 455 14.23 6.04 15.28
C GLN A 455 15.24 5.24 14.45
N THR A 456 14.90 4.03 13.99
CA THR A 456 15.83 3.23 13.20
C THR A 456 15.84 3.63 11.74
N GLN A 457 16.96 3.42 11.07
CA GLN A 457 17.12 3.61 9.63
C GLN A 457 16.16 2.70 8.83
N GLN A 458 15.84 1.51 9.32
CA GLN A 458 14.90 0.59 8.70
C GLN A 458 13.49 1.18 8.65
N THR A 459 13.01 1.75 9.76
CA THR A 459 11.70 2.41 9.81
C THR A 459 11.62 3.58 8.84
N LEU A 460 12.69 4.38 8.75
CA LEU A 460 12.76 5.49 7.80
C LEU A 460 12.63 4.99 6.34
N PHE A 461 13.32 3.90 5.98
CA PHE A 461 13.21 3.31 4.66
C PHE A 461 11.80 2.77 4.37
N VAL A 462 11.16 2.13 5.35
CA VAL A 462 9.77 1.67 5.19
C VAL A 462 8.84 2.86 4.90
N PHE A 463 8.93 3.95 5.67
CA PHE A 463 8.15 5.17 5.40
C PHE A 463 8.42 5.74 4.01
N LEU A 464 9.68 5.80 3.60
CA LEU A 464 10.06 6.28 2.27
C LEU A 464 9.48 5.38 1.17
N PHE A 465 9.51 4.07 1.34
CA PHE A 465 8.94 3.11 0.38
C PHE A 465 7.43 3.25 0.27
N LEU A 466 6.73 3.47 1.40
CA LEU A 466 5.30 3.71 1.40
C LEU A 466 4.93 5.01 0.68
N LEU A 467 5.66 6.09 0.92
CA LEU A 467 5.48 7.36 0.21
C LEU A 467 5.77 7.20 -1.30
N LEU A 468 6.84 6.48 -1.64
CA LEU A 468 7.20 6.22 -3.02
C LEU A 468 6.15 5.36 -3.74
N SER A 469 5.60 4.34 -3.07
CA SER A 469 4.48 3.54 -3.58
C SER A 469 3.28 4.41 -3.92
N GLY A 470 2.89 5.31 -3.01
CA GLY A 470 1.79 6.26 -3.24
C GLY A 470 2.07 7.22 -4.39
N PHE A 471 3.27 7.81 -4.41
CA PHE A 471 3.70 8.70 -5.48
C PHE A 471 3.68 8.02 -6.84
N LEU A 472 4.26 6.84 -6.98
CA LEU A 472 4.28 6.08 -8.22
C LEU A 472 2.87 5.60 -8.61
N SER A 473 2.04 5.23 -7.65
CA SER A 473 0.64 4.84 -7.89
C SER A 473 -0.19 5.98 -8.49
N PHE A 474 0.13 7.22 -8.18
CA PHE A 474 -0.49 8.39 -8.79
C PHE A 474 0.15 8.73 -10.14
N LEU A 475 1.49 8.73 -10.22
CA LEU A 475 2.25 9.19 -11.37
C LEU A 475 2.08 8.27 -12.60
N ILE A 476 2.15 6.95 -12.39
CA ILE A 476 2.06 5.97 -13.49
C ILE A 476 0.76 6.10 -14.28
N PRO A 477 -0.43 6.16 -13.68
CA PRO A 477 -1.66 6.42 -14.41
C PRO A 477 -1.68 7.78 -15.11
N VAL A 478 -1.20 8.84 -14.47
CA VAL A 478 -1.17 10.18 -15.07
C VAL A 478 -0.36 10.21 -16.37
N ILE A 479 0.77 9.51 -16.39
CA ILE A 479 1.63 9.43 -17.58
C ILE A 479 1.06 8.46 -18.61
N LEU A 480 0.67 7.24 -18.19
CA LEU A 480 0.33 6.18 -19.13
C LEU A 480 -1.10 6.25 -19.66
N MET A 481 -2.05 6.77 -18.86
CA MET A 481 -3.47 6.76 -19.23
C MET A 481 -3.77 7.42 -20.58
N PRO A 482 -3.23 8.61 -20.93
CA PRO A 482 -3.51 9.21 -22.23
C PRO A 482 -3.10 8.32 -23.41
N TYR A 483 -1.96 7.65 -23.29
CA TYR A 483 -1.44 6.76 -24.35
C TYR A 483 -2.21 5.43 -24.41
N LEU A 484 -2.52 4.85 -23.26
CA LEU A 484 -3.29 3.61 -23.21
C LEU A 484 -4.74 3.83 -23.69
N ALA A 485 -5.37 4.92 -23.28
CA ALA A 485 -6.68 5.31 -23.77
C ALA A 485 -6.68 5.53 -25.30
N TYR A 486 -5.66 6.19 -25.84
CA TYR A 486 -5.50 6.36 -27.30
C TYR A 486 -5.42 5.02 -28.05
N VAL A 487 -4.80 4.01 -27.43
CA VAL A 487 -4.66 2.67 -28.03
C VAL A 487 -5.93 1.82 -27.90
N PHE A 488 -6.60 1.90 -26.76
CA PHE A 488 -7.65 0.93 -26.38
C PHE A 488 -9.08 1.51 -26.31
N GLU A 489 -9.24 2.83 -26.19
CA GLU A 489 -10.54 3.48 -26.15
C GLU A 489 -10.85 4.20 -27.46
N ASP A 490 -12.11 4.27 -27.85
CA ASP A 490 -12.60 5.05 -29.02
C ASP A 490 -12.74 6.54 -28.67
N SER A 491 -12.67 6.90 -27.39
CA SER A 491 -12.83 8.25 -26.86
C SER A 491 -11.65 8.62 -25.97
N SER A 492 -10.56 9.10 -26.55
CA SER A 492 -9.41 9.57 -25.78
C SER A 492 -9.11 11.03 -26.09
N VAL A 493 -8.58 11.75 -25.08
CA VAL A 493 -8.20 13.18 -25.26
C VAL A 493 -7.18 13.34 -26.39
N LEU A 494 -6.25 12.41 -26.54
CA LEU A 494 -5.27 12.45 -27.63
C LEU A 494 -5.91 12.22 -29.00
N LEU A 495 -6.89 11.31 -29.09
CA LEU A 495 -7.65 11.08 -30.33
C LEU A 495 -8.48 12.29 -30.71
N TRP A 496 -9.17 12.90 -29.74
CA TRP A 496 -9.93 14.13 -30.00
C TRP A 496 -9.03 15.28 -30.42
N ALA A 497 -7.85 15.43 -29.81
CA ALA A 497 -6.87 16.44 -30.20
C ALA A 497 -6.33 16.20 -31.61
N GLU A 498 -6.08 14.94 -32.00
CA GLU A 498 -5.66 14.58 -33.36
C GLU A 498 -6.76 14.89 -34.38
N LEU A 499 -8.00 14.47 -34.11
CA LEU A 499 -9.14 14.70 -34.99
C LEU A 499 -9.57 16.16 -35.08
N SER A 500 -9.25 16.98 -34.07
CA SER A 500 -9.48 18.44 -34.10
C SER A 500 -8.41 19.22 -34.85
N ASN A 501 -7.34 18.56 -35.29
CA ASN A 501 -6.26 19.25 -36.02
C ASN A 501 -6.71 19.62 -37.43
N PRO A 502 -6.66 20.91 -37.84
CA PRO A 502 -7.03 21.34 -39.20
C PRO A 502 -6.19 20.70 -40.32
N ASN A 503 -5.03 20.14 -39.99
CA ASN A 503 -4.17 19.39 -40.94
C ASN A 503 -4.63 17.96 -41.17
N GLN A 504 -5.64 17.48 -40.47
CA GLN A 504 -6.28 16.19 -40.76
C GLN A 504 -6.75 16.15 -42.23
N PRO A 505 -6.51 15.08 -42.98
CA PRO A 505 -6.84 15.03 -44.41
C PRO A 505 -8.26 15.44 -44.71
N LEU A 506 -9.27 14.90 -44.02
CA LEU A 506 -10.66 15.25 -44.25
C LEU A 506 -11.01 16.68 -43.92
N LEU A 507 -10.45 17.25 -42.84
CA LEU A 507 -10.67 18.67 -42.51
C LEU A 507 -9.97 19.59 -43.49
N LYS A 508 -8.78 19.19 -43.95
CA LYS A 508 -8.06 19.94 -45.01
C LYS A 508 -8.84 19.93 -46.32
N ASP A 509 -9.45 18.80 -46.69
CA ASP A 509 -10.30 18.71 -47.86
C ASP A 509 -11.54 19.61 -47.69
N LEU A 510 -12.17 19.60 -46.52
CA LEU A 510 -13.31 20.47 -46.21
C LEU A 510 -12.94 21.96 -46.29
N ILE A 511 -11.78 22.36 -45.73
CA ILE A 511 -11.27 23.74 -45.78
C ILE A 511 -11.04 24.17 -47.23
N THR A 512 -10.52 23.31 -48.10
CA THR A 512 -10.12 23.65 -49.45
C THR A 512 -11.26 23.59 -50.48
N GLN A 513 -12.19 22.63 -50.34
CA GLN A 513 -13.25 22.36 -51.33
C GLN A 513 -14.62 22.93 -50.89
N ALA A 514 -14.89 23.03 -49.57
CA ALA A 514 -16.13 23.52 -49.00
C ALA A 514 -15.87 24.47 -47.81
N PRO A 515 -15.19 25.59 -47.97
CA PRO A 515 -14.79 26.48 -46.89
C PRO A 515 -15.97 27.05 -46.09
N GLY A 516 -17.13 27.25 -46.72
CA GLY A 516 -18.34 27.71 -46.04
C GLY A 516 -18.88 26.67 -45.09
N THR A 517 -18.90 25.37 -45.50
CA THR A 517 -19.25 24.25 -44.63
C THR A 517 -18.26 24.11 -43.48
N TYR A 518 -16.96 24.21 -43.72
CA TYR A 518 -15.98 24.18 -42.61
C TYR A 518 -16.23 25.27 -41.58
N HIS A 519 -16.51 26.51 -42.02
CA HIS A 519 -16.78 27.63 -41.12
C HIS A 519 -18.08 27.40 -40.31
N HIS A 520 -19.15 26.91 -40.98
CA HIS A 520 -20.37 26.47 -40.30
C HIS A 520 -20.08 25.39 -39.24
N SER A 521 -19.40 24.35 -39.63
CA SER A 521 -19.02 23.24 -38.72
C SER A 521 -18.22 23.72 -37.49
N LEU A 522 -17.33 24.71 -37.68
CA LEU A 522 -16.58 25.32 -36.58
C LEU A 522 -17.49 26.08 -35.60
N MET A 523 -18.49 26.79 -36.12
CA MET A 523 -19.46 27.54 -35.30
C MET A 523 -20.35 26.57 -34.50
N VAL A 524 -20.94 25.60 -35.21
CA VAL A 524 -21.76 24.55 -34.58
C VAL A 524 -20.96 23.79 -33.51
N ALA A 525 -19.67 23.48 -33.76
CA ALA A 525 -18.80 22.82 -32.82
C ALA A 525 -18.61 23.60 -31.52
N ASN A 526 -18.38 24.92 -31.63
CA ASN A 526 -18.18 25.77 -30.46
C ASN A 526 -19.45 25.87 -29.60
N ILE A 527 -20.60 26.10 -30.26
CA ILE A 527 -21.89 26.26 -29.57
C ILE A 527 -22.31 24.94 -28.95
N SER A 528 -22.23 23.82 -29.71
CA SER A 528 -22.61 22.49 -29.21
C SER A 528 -21.75 22.02 -28.03
N ALA A 529 -20.42 22.24 -28.08
CA ALA A 529 -19.53 21.90 -27.00
C ALA A 529 -19.88 22.65 -25.70
N ASN A 530 -20.18 23.94 -25.78
CA ASN A 530 -20.59 24.74 -24.62
C ASN A 530 -21.94 24.25 -24.04
N CYS A 531 -22.89 23.90 -24.90
CA CYS A 531 -24.19 23.38 -24.48
C CYS A 531 -24.05 22.01 -23.80
N VAL A 532 -23.26 21.10 -24.38
CA VAL A 532 -23.01 19.77 -23.84
C VAL A 532 -22.26 19.84 -22.50
N GLU A 533 -21.28 20.73 -22.38
CA GLU A 533 -20.56 20.97 -21.13
C GLU A 533 -21.49 21.47 -20.01
N ALA A 534 -22.42 22.36 -20.33
CA ALA A 534 -23.37 22.94 -19.37
C ALA A 534 -24.30 21.88 -18.75
N ILE A 535 -24.56 20.76 -19.43
CA ILE A 535 -25.35 19.64 -18.93
C ILE A 535 -24.48 18.44 -18.46
N GLY A 536 -23.14 18.56 -18.50
CA GLY A 536 -22.21 17.52 -18.04
C GLY A 536 -21.99 16.36 -19.01
N GLY A 537 -22.27 16.55 -20.32
CA GLY A 537 -21.98 15.58 -21.39
C GLY A 537 -20.54 15.67 -21.90
N ASP A 538 -20.21 14.87 -22.94
CA ASP A 538 -18.87 14.85 -23.57
C ASP A 538 -18.73 16.02 -24.58
N SER A 539 -18.28 17.18 -24.09
CA SER A 539 -18.09 18.39 -24.90
C SER A 539 -17.00 18.23 -25.96
N GLN A 540 -16.00 17.36 -25.73
CA GLN A 540 -14.94 17.11 -26.72
C GLN A 540 -15.45 16.25 -27.87
N LEU A 541 -16.23 15.21 -27.59
CA LEU A 541 -16.91 14.43 -28.60
C LEU A 541 -17.83 15.32 -29.45
N ALA A 542 -18.65 16.14 -28.80
CA ALA A 542 -19.57 17.06 -29.51
C ALA A 542 -18.81 17.98 -30.43
N ARG A 543 -17.72 18.60 -29.96
CA ARG A 543 -16.85 19.48 -30.75
C ARG A 543 -16.28 18.78 -31.98
N VAL A 544 -15.67 17.61 -31.78
CA VAL A 544 -15.05 16.84 -32.86
C VAL A 544 -16.09 16.33 -33.85
N ALA A 545 -17.21 15.81 -33.37
CA ALA A 545 -18.27 15.32 -34.25
C ALA A 545 -18.83 16.44 -35.15
N CYS A 546 -19.01 17.64 -34.59
CA CYS A 546 -19.44 18.78 -35.39
C CYS A 546 -18.45 19.18 -36.49
N TYR A 547 -17.12 18.98 -36.31
CA TYR A 547 -16.18 19.26 -37.42
C TYR A 547 -16.39 18.39 -38.63
N TYR A 548 -16.97 17.19 -38.43
CA TYR A 548 -17.16 16.16 -39.47
C TYR A 548 -18.62 15.90 -39.85
N HIS A 549 -19.61 16.48 -39.13
CA HIS A 549 -21.01 16.09 -39.32
C HIS A 549 -21.50 16.31 -40.77
N ASP A 550 -20.96 17.31 -41.42
CA ASP A 550 -21.30 17.75 -42.78
C ASP A 550 -20.28 17.35 -43.84
N ILE A 551 -19.37 16.43 -43.54
CA ILE A 551 -18.26 16.06 -44.45
C ILE A 551 -18.77 15.54 -45.81
N GLY A 552 -19.97 14.97 -45.87
CA GLY A 552 -20.56 14.48 -47.11
C GLY A 552 -20.91 15.58 -48.13
N LYS A 553 -20.97 16.85 -47.73
CA LYS A 553 -21.13 18.01 -48.62
C LYS A 553 -19.95 18.17 -49.58
N LEU A 554 -18.82 17.49 -49.35
CA LEU A 554 -17.68 17.43 -50.27
C LEU A 554 -18.03 16.78 -51.61
N GLU A 555 -19.08 15.95 -51.70
CA GLU A 555 -19.48 15.35 -52.97
C GLU A 555 -20.04 16.39 -53.96
N HIS A 556 -20.83 17.34 -53.42
CA HIS A 556 -21.45 18.40 -54.22
C HIS A 556 -21.42 19.74 -53.50
N PRO A 557 -20.24 20.35 -53.24
CA PRO A 557 -20.13 21.55 -52.39
C PRO A 557 -20.98 22.73 -52.83
N LEU A 558 -21.10 22.94 -54.17
CA LEU A 558 -21.83 24.08 -54.74
C LEU A 558 -23.36 23.97 -54.66
N PHE A 559 -23.90 22.84 -54.22
CA PHE A 559 -25.34 22.74 -53.94
C PHE A 559 -25.70 23.31 -52.57
N PHE A 560 -24.74 23.56 -51.72
CA PHE A 560 -24.97 24.09 -50.37
C PHE A 560 -24.65 25.61 -50.36
N ILE A 561 -25.64 26.39 -49.90
CA ILE A 561 -25.66 27.86 -50.02
C ILE A 561 -24.45 28.53 -49.35
N GLU A 562 -23.94 27.95 -48.28
CA GLU A 562 -22.78 28.46 -47.57
C GLU A 562 -21.46 28.40 -48.37
N ASN A 563 -21.41 27.56 -49.41
CA ASN A 563 -20.24 27.45 -50.30
C ASN A 563 -20.41 28.17 -51.63
N LEU A 564 -21.58 28.75 -51.88
CA LEU A 564 -21.83 29.49 -53.14
C LEU A 564 -21.07 30.82 -53.17
N PRO A 565 -20.33 31.12 -54.24
CA PRO A 565 -19.83 32.49 -54.46
C PRO A 565 -20.95 33.49 -54.51
N GLY A 566 -20.76 34.72 -53.92
CA GLY A 566 -21.82 35.70 -53.68
C GLY A 566 -22.62 36.20 -54.89
N HIS A 567 -22.35 35.73 -56.11
CA HIS A 567 -23.06 36.13 -57.38
C HIS A 567 -23.66 34.89 -58.09
N MET A 568 -23.50 33.67 -57.53
CA MET A 568 -24.00 32.44 -58.15
C MET A 568 -25.38 32.11 -57.61
N GLU A 569 -26.33 31.84 -58.54
CA GLU A 569 -27.64 31.32 -58.16
C GLU A 569 -27.53 29.86 -57.75
N SER A 570 -28.34 29.44 -56.74
CA SER A 570 -28.38 28.07 -56.28
C SER A 570 -28.76 27.11 -57.40
N PRO A 571 -27.98 26.03 -57.64
CA PRO A 571 -28.28 24.99 -58.62
C PRO A 571 -29.65 24.34 -58.40
N HIS A 572 -30.17 24.36 -57.17
CA HIS A 572 -31.52 23.83 -56.84
C HIS A 572 -32.64 24.52 -57.59
N LYS A 573 -32.45 25.73 -58.14
CA LYS A 573 -33.44 26.41 -58.98
C LYS A 573 -33.71 25.69 -60.28
N MET A 574 -32.80 24.85 -60.76
CA MET A 574 -32.88 24.10 -62.00
C MET A 574 -33.38 22.67 -61.80
N LEU A 575 -33.63 22.25 -60.58
CA LEU A 575 -34.03 20.90 -60.20
C LEU A 575 -35.45 20.89 -59.67
N SER A 576 -36.08 19.69 -59.69
CA SER A 576 -37.30 19.46 -58.96
C SER A 576 -37.06 19.46 -57.45
N ALA A 577 -38.14 19.58 -56.66
CA ALA A 577 -38.04 19.54 -55.21
C ALA A 577 -37.50 18.16 -54.74
N GLU A 578 -37.92 17.09 -55.39
CA GLU A 578 -37.51 15.70 -55.11
C GLU A 578 -36.03 15.48 -55.40
N GLU A 579 -35.54 15.95 -56.56
CA GLU A 579 -34.09 15.90 -56.92
C GLU A 579 -33.24 16.70 -55.92
N SER A 580 -33.73 17.89 -55.56
CA SER A 580 -33.05 18.76 -54.57
C SER A 580 -32.93 18.05 -53.20
N VAL A 581 -34.03 17.46 -52.72
CA VAL A 581 -34.05 16.74 -51.44
C VAL A 581 -33.10 15.52 -51.47
N HIS A 582 -33.09 14.77 -52.59
CA HIS A 582 -32.15 13.64 -52.71
C HIS A 582 -30.69 14.07 -52.63
N ILE A 583 -30.29 15.15 -53.26
CA ILE A 583 -28.93 15.68 -53.18
C ILE A 583 -28.60 16.11 -51.73
N ILE A 584 -29.55 16.80 -51.08
CA ILE A 584 -29.37 17.24 -49.70
C ILE A 584 -29.27 16.05 -48.74
N PHE A 585 -30.18 15.06 -48.85
CA PHE A 585 -30.11 13.87 -47.98
C PHE A 585 -28.84 13.05 -48.20
N ASN A 586 -28.31 13.08 -49.42
CA ASN A 586 -27.12 12.30 -49.74
C ASN A 586 -25.88 12.76 -48.95
N HIS A 587 -25.82 14.04 -48.46
CA HIS A 587 -24.68 14.47 -47.65
C HIS A 587 -24.56 13.66 -46.34
N VAL A 588 -25.68 13.25 -45.73
CA VAL A 588 -25.68 12.43 -44.51
C VAL A 588 -25.14 11.02 -44.80
N THR A 589 -25.70 10.37 -45.85
CA THR A 589 -25.30 9.00 -46.21
C THR A 589 -23.86 8.93 -46.70
N LYS A 590 -23.46 9.88 -47.53
CA LYS A 590 -22.06 9.99 -48.00
C LYS A 590 -21.12 10.42 -46.91
N GLY A 591 -21.52 11.30 -46.01
CA GLY A 591 -20.74 11.63 -44.81
C GLY A 591 -20.40 10.40 -44.01
N VAL A 592 -21.40 9.57 -43.69
CA VAL A 592 -21.20 8.30 -43.00
C VAL A 592 -20.26 7.36 -43.76
N GLU A 593 -20.39 7.26 -45.07
CA GLU A 593 -19.53 6.43 -45.94
C GLU A 593 -18.07 6.93 -45.88
N ILE A 594 -17.81 8.23 -46.07
CA ILE A 594 -16.49 8.86 -46.01
C ILE A 594 -15.86 8.63 -44.63
N LEU A 595 -16.60 8.86 -43.53
CA LEU A 595 -16.10 8.69 -42.18
C LEU A 595 -15.74 7.21 -41.88
N LYS A 596 -16.53 6.25 -42.36
CA LYS A 596 -16.22 4.81 -42.27
C LYS A 596 -14.98 4.42 -43.05
N GLN A 597 -14.84 4.92 -44.29
CA GLN A 597 -13.65 4.67 -45.12
C GLN A 597 -12.36 5.19 -44.44
N HIS A 598 -12.45 6.35 -43.79
CA HIS A 598 -11.33 6.94 -43.05
C HIS A 598 -11.23 6.45 -41.61
N GLN A 599 -12.08 5.51 -41.23
CA GLN A 599 -12.02 4.80 -39.95
C GLN A 599 -12.13 5.74 -38.72
N LEU A 600 -12.98 6.75 -38.78
CA LEU A 600 -13.25 7.60 -37.63
C LEU A 600 -13.98 6.83 -36.52
N PRO A 601 -13.95 7.32 -35.26
CA PRO A 601 -14.66 6.71 -34.14
C PRO A 601 -16.16 6.56 -34.43
N GLN A 602 -16.76 5.46 -33.99
CA GLN A 602 -18.17 5.17 -34.23
C GLN A 602 -19.09 6.28 -33.72
N ALA A 603 -18.77 6.88 -32.55
CA ALA A 603 -19.56 7.98 -32.00
C ALA A 603 -19.61 9.22 -32.92
N VAL A 604 -18.53 9.51 -33.66
CA VAL A 604 -18.51 10.59 -34.65
C VAL A 604 -19.36 10.23 -35.87
N ILE A 605 -19.28 8.96 -36.32
CA ILE A 605 -20.08 8.46 -37.43
C ILE A 605 -21.56 8.47 -37.07
N ASP A 606 -21.92 8.07 -35.85
CA ASP A 606 -23.30 8.05 -35.38
C ASP A 606 -23.89 9.46 -35.31
N ILE A 607 -23.13 10.44 -34.84
CA ILE A 607 -23.57 11.85 -34.81
C ILE A 607 -23.75 12.40 -36.24
N CYS A 608 -22.85 12.05 -37.16
CA CYS A 608 -23.01 12.42 -38.59
C CYS A 608 -24.31 11.82 -39.18
N ALA A 609 -24.67 10.59 -38.81
CA ALA A 609 -25.92 9.97 -39.25
C ALA A 609 -27.17 10.59 -38.60
N GLN A 610 -27.04 11.10 -37.38
CA GLN A 610 -28.18 11.51 -36.52
C GLN A 610 -28.42 13.02 -36.48
N HIS A 611 -27.49 13.87 -36.97
CA HIS A 611 -27.55 15.32 -36.74
C HIS A 611 -28.81 15.98 -37.34
N HIS A 612 -29.44 15.39 -38.34
CA HIS A 612 -30.73 15.83 -38.84
C HIS A 612 -31.91 14.96 -38.37
N GLY A 613 -31.63 13.78 -37.76
CA GLY A 613 -32.68 12.83 -37.35
C GLY A 613 -33.56 12.43 -38.51
N THR A 614 -34.87 12.44 -38.28
CA THR A 614 -35.92 12.19 -39.32
C THR A 614 -36.75 13.44 -39.61
N THR A 615 -36.12 14.64 -39.52
CA THR A 615 -36.82 15.91 -39.68
C THR A 615 -37.28 16.15 -41.09
N LEU A 616 -38.39 16.91 -41.24
CA LEU A 616 -38.98 17.23 -42.51
C LEU A 616 -38.29 18.44 -43.20
N MET A 617 -37.95 18.29 -44.46
CA MET A 617 -37.46 19.39 -45.33
C MET A 617 -38.66 20.27 -45.76
N LYS A 618 -39.16 21.08 -44.80
CA LYS A 618 -40.42 21.83 -44.91
C LYS A 618 -40.50 22.70 -46.19
N TYR A 619 -39.38 23.33 -46.59
CA TYR A 619 -39.37 24.17 -47.78
C TYR A 619 -39.65 23.41 -49.07
N PHE A 620 -38.94 22.34 -49.33
CA PHE A 620 -39.09 21.53 -50.52
C PHE A 620 -40.38 20.73 -50.52
N TYR A 621 -40.84 20.26 -49.37
CA TYR A 621 -42.14 19.61 -49.25
C TYR A 621 -43.28 20.57 -49.59
N ALA A 622 -43.25 21.81 -49.09
CA ALA A 622 -44.25 22.81 -49.42
C ALA A 622 -44.21 23.22 -50.90
N GLU A 623 -43.02 23.19 -51.53
CA GLU A 623 -42.88 23.45 -52.99
C GLU A 623 -43.41 22.25 -53.80
N ALA A 624 -43.09 21.04 -53.42
CA ALA A 624 -43.62 19.83 -54.08
C ALA A 624 -45.15 19.74 -54.01
N LEU A 625 -45.74 20.06 -52.84
CA LEU A 625 -47.20 20.09 -52.65
C LEU A 625 -47.93 21.07 -53.58
N LYS A 626 -47.29 22.17 -53.97
CA LYS A 626 -47.88 23.10 -54.94
C LYS A 626 -47.99 22.54 -56.34
N ASN A 627 -47.07 21.64 -56.69
CA ASN A 627 -46.98 21.03 -58.00
C ASN A 627 -47.73 19.67 -58.05
N ASN A 628 -47.75 18.92 -56.96
CA ASN A 628 -48.40 17.64 -56.83
C ASN A 628 -48.99 17.48 -55.42
N PRO A 629 -50.33 17.52 -55.23
CA PRO A 629 -50.96 17.38 -53.93
C PRO A 629 -50.85 15.96 -53.30
N ASP A 630 -50.49 14.98 -54.09
CA ASP A 630 -50.41 13.54 -53.63
C ASP A 630 -49.00 13.16 -53.14
N VAL A 631 -48.08 14.18 -52.99
CA VAL A 631 -46.73 13.93 -52.52
C VAL A 631 -46.74 13.46 -51.06
N LYS A 632 -46.01 12.41 -50.79
CA LYS A 632 -45.87 11.87 -49.42
C LYS A 632 -44.86 12.64 -48.58
N GLU A 633 -45.21 12.92 -47.38
CA GLU A 633 -44.31 13.61 -46.42
C GLU A 633 -43.03 12.82 -46.15
N GLU A 634 -43.13 11.47 -46.11
CA GLU A 634 -42.02 10.56 -45.86
C GLU A 634 -40.88 10.74 -46.88
N ASP A 635 -41.19 11.05 -48.14
CA ASP A 635 -40.19 11.25 -49.21
C ASP A 635 -39.35 12.51 -49.00
N PHE A 636 -39.79 13.41 -48.11
CA PHE A 636 -39.13 14.69 -47.75
C PHE A 636 -38.60 14.71 -46.35
N ARG A 637 -38.60 13.54 -45.67
CA ARG A 637 -37.98 13.38 -44.34
C ARG A 637 -36.59 12.78 -44.48
N TYR A 638 -35.64 13.30 -43.65
CA TYR A 638 -34.30 12.71 -43.56
C TYR A 638 -34.41 11.21 -43.17
N PRO A 639 -33.49 10.39 -43.69
CA PRO A 639 -33.58 8.93 -43.48
C PRO A 639 -33.29 8.47 -42.03
N GLY A 640 -32.79 9.35 -41.19
CA GLY A 640 -32.47 9.05 -39.81
C GLY A 640 -31.13 8.32 -39.64
N PRO A 641 -30.94 7.68 -38.47
CA PRO A 641 -31.85 7.54 -37.33
C PRO A 641 -32.07 8.82 -36.52
N LYS A 642 -33.09 8.83 -35.65
CA LYS A 642 -33.28 9.90 -34.65
C LYS A 642 -32.08 10.01 -33.71
N PRO A 643 -31.81 11.18 -33.08
CA PRO A 643 -30.78 11.33 -32.09
C PRO A 643 -30.92 10.35 -30.94
N GLN A 644 -29.85 9.60 -30.65
CA GLN A 644 -29.81 8.54 -29.61
C GLN A 644 -28.98 8.95 -28.39
N THR A 645 -28.24 10.06 -28.48
CA THR A 645 -27.44 10.59 -27.37
C THR A 645 -27.75 12.07 -27.15
N LYS A 646 -27.46 12.60 -25.96
CA LYS A 646 -27.65 14.02 -25.64
C LYS A 646 -26.82 14.90 -26.55
N GLU A 647 -25.60 14.47 -26.88
CA GLU A 647 -24.70 15.18 -27.79
C GLU A 647 -25.35 15.30 -29.20
N ALA A 648 -25.88 14.21 -29.74
CA ALA A 648 -26.55 14.20 -31.04
C ALA A 648 -27.82 15.08 -31.06
N ALA A 649 -28.62 15.01 -29.97
CA ALA A 649 -29.82 15.86 -29.83
C ALA A 649 -29.49 17.36 -29.79
N ILE A 650 -28.43 17.71 -29.04
CA ILE A 650 -27.96 19.11 -28.96
C ILE A 650 -27.44 19.60 -30.32
N ILE A 651 -26.64 18.78 -31.01
CA ILE A 651 -26.10 19.12 -32.33
C ILE A 651 -27.25 19.31 -33.33
N ASN A 652 -28.29 18.46 -33.29
CA ASN A 652 -29.47 18.64 -34.14
C ASN A 652 -30.18 19.99 -33.95
N ILE A 653 -30.25 20.48 -32.69
CA ILE A 653 -30.83 21.80 -32.40
C ILE A 653 -29.89 22.91 -32.86
N VAL A 654 -28.60 22.81 -32.49
CA VAL A 654 -27.59 23.87 -32.72
C VAL A 654 -27.33 24.05 -34.19
N ASP A 655 -27.22 22.98 -34.97
CA ASP A 655 -27.04 23.01 -36.41
C ASP A 655 -28.14 23.82 -37.10
N SER A 656 -29.40 23.48 -36.81
CA SER A 656 -30.55 24.18 -37.33
C SER A 656 -30.62 25.64 -36.84
N ALA A 657 -30.26 25.91 -35.60
CA ALA A 657 -30.32 27.25 -35.02
C ALA A 657 -29.22 28.17 -35.61
N GLU A 658 -28.01 27.64 -35.81
CA GLU A 658 -26.91 28.39 -36.45
C GLU A 658 -27.24 28.76 -37.91
N ALA A 659 -27.66 27.74 -38.69
CA ALA A 659 -28.03 27.92 -40.09
C ALA A 659 -29.17 28.96 -40.27
N ALA A 660 -30.23 28.85 -39.45
CA ALA A 660 -31.38 29.74 -39.51
C ALA A 660 -31.04 31.18 -39.04
N THR A 661 -30.20 31.31 -37.97
CA THR A 661 -29.75 32.62 -37.48
C THR A 661 -28.87 33.34 -38.51
N ARG A 662 -28.00 32.61 -39.20
CA ARG A 662 -27.15 33.13 -40.28
C ARG A 662 -27.98 33.65 -41.47
N ALA A 663 -29.11 33.02 -41.74
CA ALA A 663 -30.04 33.43 -42.82
C ALA A 663 -30.87 34.65 -42.44
N MET A 664 -30.91 35.10 -41.20
CA MET A 664 -31.64 36.30 -40.77
C MET A 664 -30.99 37.59 -41.29
N LYS A 665 -31.78 38.49 -41.83
CA LYS A 665 -31.30 39.82 -42.30
C LYS A 665 -30.83 40.71 -41.15
N GLU A 666 -31.48 40.67 -40.00
CA GLU A 666 -31.19 41.48 -38.80
C GLU A 666 -31.49 40.62 -37.56
N PRO A 667 -30.52 39.83 -37.07
CA PRO A 667 -30.69 39.02 -35.87
C PRO A 667 -30.68 39.92 -34.62
N THR A 668 -31.85 40.10 -33.99
CA THR A 668 -31.96 40.70 -32.65
C THR A 668 -32.09 39.59 -31.63
N LEU A 669 -31.78 39.90 -30.35
CA LEU A 669 -31.84 38.91 -29.27
C LEU A 669 -33.22 38.24 -29.23
N GLU A 670 -34.30 39.03 -29.29
CA GLU A 670 -35.67 38.50 -29.21
C GLU A 670 -36.01 37.58 -30.39
N LYS A 671 -35.52 37.92 -31.62
CA LYS A 671 -35.74 37.07 -32.79
C LYS A 671 -34.96 35.77 -32.70
N VAL A 672 -33.71 35.80 -32.20
CA VAL A 672 -32.90 34.59 -32.00
C VAL A 672 -33.51 33.71 -30.92
N GLU A 673 -33.97 34.29 -29.81
CA GLU A 673 -34.64 33.56 -28.73
C GLU A 673 -35.93 32.88 -29.23
N ALA A 674 -36.79 33.60 -29.94
CA ALA A 674 -38.01 33.07 -30.53
C ALA A 674 -37.70 31.98 -31.58
N LEU A 675 -36.64 32.11 -32.37
CA LEU A 675 -36.23 31.11 -33.34
C LEU A 675 -35.75 29.81 -32.65
N VAL A 676 -34.83 29.94 -31.70
CA VAL A 676 -34.32 28.76 -30.98
C VAL A 676 -35.43 28.02 -30.26
N HIS A 677 -36.32 28.78 -29.59
CA HIS A 677 -37.50 28.19 -28.96
C HIS A 677 -38.38 27.44 -29.96
N SER A 678 -38.67 28.04 -31.13
CA SER A 678 -39.49 27.40 -32.14
C SER A 678 -38.86 26.11 -32.71
N ILE A 679 -37.53 26.11 -32.89
CA ILE A 679 -36.79 24.91 -33.31
C ILE A 679 -36.95 23.79 -32.29
N ILE A 680 -36.73 24.07 -31.02
CA ILE A 680 -36.83 23.10 -29.92
C ILE A 680 -38.25 22.53 -29.84
N VAL A 681 -39.28 23.41 -29.85
CA VAL A 681 -40.68 22.99 -29.82
C VAL A 681 -41.01 22.07 -31.01
N ASN A 682 -40.62 22.48 -32.22
CA ASN A 682 -40.84 21.65 -33.43
C ASN A 682 -40.14 20.30 -33.33
N ARG A 683 -38.95 20.20 -32.73
CA ARG A 683 -38.26 18.91 -32.55
C ARG A 683 -38.96 18.02 -31.52
N LEU A 684 -39.52 18.62 -30.47
CA LEU A 684 -40.29 17.89 -29.45
C LEU A 684 -41.62 17.39 -30.02
N GLU A 685 -42.36 18.22 -30.77
CA GLU A 685 -43.60 17.86 -31.43
C GLU A 685 -43.43 16.77 -32.50
N ASP A 686 -42.25 16.81 -33.20
CA ASP A 686 -41.88 15.80 -34.21
C ASP A 686 -41.18 14.58 -33.60
N GLU A 687 -41.24 14.44 -32.28
CA GLU A 687 -40.75 13.24 -31.51
C GLU A 687 -39.27 12.92 -31.83
N GLN A 688 -38.43 13.90 -32.16
CA GLN A 688 -37.04 13.66 -32.56
C GLN A 688 -36.15 13.17 -31.41
N PHE A 689 -36.53 13.37 -30.15
CA PHE A 689 -35.73 13.04 -28.97
C PHE A 689 -36.24 11.84 -28.18
N VAL A 690 -37.19 11.04 -28.73
CA VAL A 690 -37.75 9.88 -28.02
C VAL A 690 -36.76 8.74 -27.80
N GLU A 691 -35.66 8.69 -28.56
CA GLU A 691 -34.59 7.70 -28.44
C GLU A 691 -33.42 8.19 -27.58
N CYS A 692 -33.54 9.39 -26.96
CA CYS A 692 -32.49 10.06 -26.25
C CYS A 692 -32.87 10.35 -24.80
N ASP A 693 -31.93 10.19 -23.85
CA ASP A 693 -32.13 10.43 -22.42
C ASP A 693 -32.08 11.92 -22.02
N ILE A 694 -32.27 12.87 -22.95
CA ILE A 694 -32.24 14.29 -22.65
C ILE A 694 -33.50 14.70 -21.86
N THR A 695 -33.33 15.40 -20.78
CA THR A 695 -34.44 15.85 -19.91
C THR A 695 -34.91 17.25 -20.28
N MET A 696 -36.16 17.58 -19.96
CA MET A 696 -36.70 18.93 -20.16
C MET A 696 -35.89 20.01 -19.42
N LYS A 697 -35.30 19.66 -18.26
CA LYS A 697 -34.42 20.59 -17.52
C LYS A 697 -33.13 20.86 -18.31
N GLU A 698 -32.54 19.86 -18.91
CA GLU A 698 -31.34 20.00 -19.75
C GLU A 698 -31.67 20.80 -21.02
N ILE A 699 -32.80 20.54 -21.66
CA ILE A 699 -33.27 21.34 -22.83
C ILE A 699 -33.37 22.80 -22.48
N ALA A 700 -33.94 23.19 -21.33
CA ALA A 700 -34.02 24.58 -20.92
C ALA A 700 -32.65 25.23 -20.70
N ILE A 701 -31.67 24.48 -20.20
CA ILE A 701 -30.27 24.94 -20.07
C ILE A 701 -29.65 25.14 -21.46
N VAL A 702 -29.82 24.16 -22.35
CA VAL A 702 -29.31 24.18 -23.73
C VAL A 702 -29.89 25.35 -24.50
N GLU A 703 -31.22 25.61 -24.46
CA GLU A 703 -31.88 26.73 -25.06
C GLU A 703 -31.20 28.07 -24.71
N LYS A 704 -31.04 28.32 -23.40
CA LYS A 704 -30.36 29.54 -22.89
C LYS A 704 -28.92 29.64 -23.38
N MET A 705 -28.18 28.52 -23.40
CA MET A 705 -26.79 28.52 -23.85
C MET A 705 -26.67 28.80 -25.36
N ILE A 706 -27.56 28.23 -26.18
CA ILE A 706 -27.61 28.48 -27.63
C ILE A 706 -27.87 29.99 -27.91
N VAL A 707 -28.90 30.56 -27.27
CA VAL A 707 -29.23 31.98 -27.43
C VAL A 707 -28.07 32.88 -27.04
N THR A 708 -27.43 32.58 -25.89
CA THR A 708 -26.27 33.37 -25.43
C THR A 708 -25.10 33.27 -26.40
N SER A 709 -24.81 32.08 -26.93
CA SER A 709 -23.68 31.81 -27.84
C SER A 709 -23.92 32.46 -29.21
N LEU A 710 -25.13 32.35 -29.78
CA LEU A 710 -25.50 32.94 -31.07
C LEU A 710 -25.50 34.50 -30.99
N ASN A 711 -26.02 35.06 -29.93
CA ASN A 711 -26.01 36.51 -29.73
C ASN A 711 -24.57 37.06 -29.65
N GLY A 712 -23.67 36.37 -28.96
CA GLY A 712 -22.25 36.75 -28.89
C GLY A 712 -21.53 36.66 -30.24
N THR A 713 -22.00 35.79 -31.14
CA THR A 713 -21.37 35.53 -32.44
C THR A 713 -21.83 36.55 -33.54
N PHE A 714 -23.08 36.93 -33.51
CA PHE A 714 -23.68 37.77 -34.53
C PHE A 714 -23.80 39.26 -34.15
N HIS A 715 -23.13 39.72 -33.08
CA HIS A 715 -23.05 41.15 -32.76
C HIS A 715 -22.43 41.90 -33.95
N SER A 716 -23.16 42.89 -34.46
CA SER A 716 -22.69 43.78 -35.54
C SER A 716 -21.37 44.43 -35.13
N ARG A 717 -20.35 44.29 -35.98
CA ARG A 717 -19.12 45.08 -35.84
C ARG A 717 -19.49 46.54 -35.99
N ILE A 718 -18.99 47.38 -35.10
CA ILE A 718 -19.08 48.83 -35.23
C ILE A 718 -18.55 49.21 -36.62
N GLU A 719 -19.39 49.88 -37.46
CA GLU A 719 -18.93 50.44 -38.74
C GLU A 719 -17.84 51.46 -38.43
N TYR A 720 -16.63 51.20 -38.91
CA TYR A 720 -15.58 52.24 -38.87
C TYR A 720 -15.95 53.41 -39.75
N PRO A 721 -16.02 54.62 -39.20
CA PRO A 721 -16.34 55.79 -40.00
C PRO A 721 -15.28 56.00 -41.12
N THR A 722 -15.71 56.00 -42.34
CA THR A 722 -14.89 56.37 -43.51
C THR A 722 -14.50 57.82 -43.40
N ILE A 723 -13.25 58.13 -43.10
CA ILE A 723 -12.71 59.48 -43.15
C ILE A 723 -12.60 59.86 -44.64
N LYS A 724 -13.56 60.64 -45.15
CA LYS A 724 -13.43 61.26 -46.44
C LYS A 724 -12.23 62.24 -46.43
N LYS A 725 -11.17 61.95 -47.15
CA LYS A 725 -10.09 62.92 -47.42
C LYS A 725 -10.74 64.12 -48.07
N GLN A 726 -10.74 65.30 -47.40
CA GLN A 726 -11.02 66.59 -48.04
C GLN A 726 -9.92 66.80 -49.08
N GLU A 727 -10.32 66.83 -50.36
CA GLU A 727 -9.46 67.35 -51.45
C GLU A 727 -9.16 68.79 -51.14
N ALA A 728 -7.89 69.09 -50.86
CA ALA A 728 -7.42 70.48 -50.75
C ALA A 728 -7.51 71.14 -52.13
N LYS A 729 -8.32 72.20 -52.21
CA LYS A 729 -8.33 73.16 -53.35
C LYS A 729 -7.06 73.98 -53.33
#